data_e087cef8ce9c1e40a8199b7d5cba77dd
#
_entry.id   e087cef8ce9c1e40a8199b7d5cba77dd
#
_cell.length_a   1.000
_cell.length_b   1.000
_cell.length_c   1.000
_cell.angle_alpha   90.00
_cell.angle_beta   90.00
_cell.angle_gamma   90.00
#
_symmetry.space_group_name_H-M   'P 1'
#
loop_
_entity.id
_entity.type
_entity.pdbx_description
1 polymer ?
#
loop_
_entity_poly.entity_id
_entity_poly.type
_entity_poly.pdbx_seq_one_letter_code
_entity_poly.pdbx_strand_id
1 'polypeptide(L)'
;MDKPVVRISVRNLVEFILRSGDLDNRGGSSDREAMQKGSRLHRKIQGRMGSHYRAEVSLKYKTEYEDVSIQVEGRADGIFTEDGQYWIDEIKGVYADVSQLEKPVEVHRAQAMCYAWIYAQEQKTEKIGVQMTYGNLDTEELKFFREEYTLEELGLWYQNLLDRYHKWITYQLAWKKERNASMSDLEFPFEYREGQRKIVSGVYHTISTERQIFVQAPTGVGKTMSTIFPAVRAVGAGLGENIFYLTAKTITRTVAEEAFSILKEHGLKFKVITITAKEKMCFCDKTECNPENCLWARGHLDRVNDAVFELWTTQDSYDRDTLLEYAKKWQVCPFEMCLDLAVWVDAVICDYNYVFDPNVYLKRFFGEGTSGEYIFLIDEAHNLVDRGREMYSAHVDRADVLEAKKLAVDYSKGLVRALEKVNRQLRTLEKECTEYEILPNPGAVSLGMLQVMGEMDKLLEELHGKELPEQLLEFYFCVRDFLNIDELLDENYVVYTEMGEGGKVILRLFCVNPAANIHRCLEKGKSAVFFSATLLPMDYYRALLSTRKDDYGIYVTSPFRQENRCILTGRDVSSRYTRRGYEEYHRIASYIARTVWTRKGNYMVFFPSYKFMEDVLEVYENEFSAEWVRCISQTSGMNEREKEEFLEEFSASEGTLVGFCVMGGIFSEGIDLMGEKLIGAIIIGTGLPQIGTEREILRQYYDKKGVNGFDYAYRYPGMNKVLQSAGRVIRTQEDTGIILLLDERFAGKDYRNLFPAEWSDRGNCTLNTVEEQLGSFWNRIREKN
;
A
#
# COMPACT_ATOMS: atom_id res chain seq x y z
N MET A 1 22.46 35.56 7.99
CA MET A 1 21.50 34.47 8.29
C MET A 1 22.29 33.35 8.93
N ASP A 2 21.80 32.76 9.99
CA ASP A 2 22.42 31.60 10.57
C ASP A 2 22.44 30.46 9.54
N LYS A 3 23.59 29.75 9.44
CA LYS A 3 23.71 28.62 8.51
C LYS A 3 22.74 27.51 8.94
N PRO A 4 22.09 26.80 7.98
CA PRO A 4 21.26 25.66 8.32
C PRO A 4 22.09 24.59 9.05
N VAL A 5 21.50 23.94 10.05
CA VAL A 5 22.12 22.84 10.78
C VAL A 5 21.42 21.53 10.40
N VAL A 6 22.16 20.64 9.77
CA VAL A 6 21.68 19.30 9.44
C VAL A 6 22.19 18.31 10.48
N ARG A 7 21.29 17.51 11.06
CA ARG A 7 21.63 16.51 12.07
C ARG A 7 21.55 15.12 11.46
N ILE A 8 22.54 14.29 11.79
CA ILE A 8 22.56 12.89 11.37
C ILE A 8 23.14 12.03 12.49
N SER A 9 22.60 10.84 12.69
CA SER A 9 23.20 9.88 13.62
C SER A 9 24.47 9.28 13.02
N VAL A 10 25.43 8.92 13.88
CA VAL A 10 26.65 8.20 13.46
C VAL A 10 26.28 6.97 12.65
N ARG A 11 25.32 6.18 13.12
CA ARG A 11 24.86 4.96 12.44
C ARG A 11 24.37 5.26 11.02
N ASN A 12 23.44 6.19 10.88
CA ASN A 12 22.86 6.51 9.55
C ASN A 12 23.91 7.07 8.60
N LEU A 13 24.85 7.87 9.09
CA LEU A 13 25.93 8.42 8.28
C LEU A 13 26.84 7.32 7.72
N VAL A 14 27.33 6.41 8.58
CA VAL A 14 28.24 5.36 8.11
C VAL A 14 27.53 4.30 7.27
N GLU A 15 26.32 3.89 7.64
CA GLU A 15 25.50 2.95 6.86
C GLU A 15 25.19 3.51 5.47
N PHE A 16 24.91 4.80 5.35
CA PHE A 16 24.64 5.43 4.07
C PHE A 16 25.89 5.59 3.20
N ILE A 17 26.99 6.11 3.75
CA ILE A 17 28.18 6.49 2.96
C ILE A 17 29.12 5.31 2.71
N LEU A 18 29.23 4.37 3.66
CA LEU A 18 30.22 3.27 3.64
C LEU A 18 29.59 1.90 3.34
N ARG A 19 28.31 1.86 3.00
CA ARG A 19 27.71 0.59 2.55
C ARG A 19 28.46 0.05 1.35
N SER A 20 28.74 -1.23 1.33
CA SER A 20 29.52 -1.89 0.29
C SER A 20 29.13 -3.36 0.15
N GLY A 21 29.47 -3.96 -1.01
CA GLY A 21 29.24 -5.36 -1.29
C GLY A 21 27.91 -5.64 -2.00
N ASP A 22 27.41 -6.83 -1.79
CA ASP A 22 26.30 -7.40 -2.52
C ASP A 22 24.95 -7.16 -1.85
N LEU A 23 23.89 -7.22 -2.64
CA LEU A 23 22.54 -7.36 -2.13
C LEU A 23 22.25 -8.86 -1.93
N ASP A 24 21.90 -9.25 -0.69
CA ASP A 24 21.55 -10.62 -0.35
C ASP A 24 20.37 -10.64 0.63
N ASN A 25 19.24 -11.20 0.19
CA ASN A 25 18.02 -11.30 0.98
C ASN A 25 17.78 -12.68 1.62
N ARG A 26 18.77 -13.60 1.54
CA ARG A 26 18.69 -14.93 2.14
C ARG A 26 18.87 -14.94 3.66
N GLY A 27 19.43 -13.86 4.21
CA GLY A 27 19.60 -13.69 5.66
C GLY A 27 18.29 -13.22 6.31
N GLY A 28 17.52 -14.16 6.85
CA GLY A 28 16.30 -13.84 7.59
C GLY A 28 16.57 -13.88 9.09
N SER A 29 16.80 -12.75 9.76
CA SER A 29 16.60 -12.67 11.20
C SER A 29 15.29 -11.97 11.47
N SER A 30 14.48 -12.47 12.43
CA SER A 30 13.40 -11.66 12.99
C SER A 30 14.04 -10.50 13.74
N ASP A 31 14.03 -9.31 13.16
CA ASP A 31 14.66 -8.10 13.70
C ASP A 31 14.39 -7.89 15.21
N ARG A 32 13.26 -8.36 15.70
CA ARG A 32 12.80 -8.12 17.08
C ARG A 32 13.44 -9.02 18.12
N GLU A 33 13.56 -10.34 17.84
CA GLU A 33 14.24 -11.26 18.77
C GLU A 33 15.75 -10.97 18.81
N ALA A 34 16.35 -10.71 17.65
CA ALA A 34 17.74 -10.29 17.53
C ALA A 34 18.01 -8.99 18.31
N MET A 35 17.12 -8.00 18.22
CA MET A 35 17.20 -6.75 19.00
C MET A 35 17.11 -6.99 20.52
N GLN A 36 16.18 -7.86 20.98
CA GLN A 36 16.03 -8.17 22.40
C GLN A 36 17.24 -8.94 22.95
N LYS A 37 17.70 -9.94 22.22
CA LYS A 37 18.93 -10.69 22.58
C LYS A 37 20.15 -9.77 22.56
N GLY A 38 20.27 -8.92 21.53
CA GLY A 38 21.32 -7.93 21.41
C GLY A 38 21.34 -6.97 22.60
N SER A 39 20.20 -6.37 22.95
CA SER A 39 20.10 -5.47 24.13
C SER A 39 20.41 -6.17 25.45
N ARG A 40 20.09 -7.47 25.58
CA ARG A 40 20.46 -8.27 26.76
C ARG A 40 21.97 -8.53 26.79
N LEU A 41 22.55 -8.88 25.64
CA LEU A 41 23.98 -9.12 25.50
C LEU A 41 24.80 -7.85 25.83
N HIS A 42 24.41 -6.68 25.26
CA HIS A 42 25.03 -5.39 25.58
C HIS A 42 25.06 -5.13 27.10
N ARG A 43 23.90 -5.20 27.74
CA ARG A 43 23.80 -5.00 29.20
C ARG A 43 24.67 -5.99 30.00
N LYS A 44 24.77 -7.23 29.53
CA LYS A 44 25.58 -8.26 30.21
C LYS A 44 27.08 -8.00 30.06
N ILE A 45 27.54 -7.58 28.87
CA ILE A 45 28.92 -7.19 28.61
C ILE A 45 29.27 -5.95 29.45
N GLN A 46 28.48 -4.89 29.33
CA GLN A 46 28.67 -3.65 30.10
C GLN A 46 28.69 -3.88 31.61
N GLY A 47 27.82 -4.76 32.12
CA GLY A 47 27.79 -5.13 33.55
C GLY A 47 28.98 -5.92 34.07
N ARG A 48 29.76 -6.54 33.18
CA ARG A 48 31.01 -7.26 33.55
C ARG A 48 32.26 -6.36 33.56
N MET A 49 32.13 -5.16 32.96
CA MET A 49 33.20 -4.20 32.88
C MET A 49 33.33 -3.46 34.21
N GLY A 50 34.55 -3.15 34.63
CA GLY A 50 34.85 -2.49 35.92
C GLY A 50 34.39 -1.03 36.00
N SER A 51 34.67 -0.38 37.11
CA SER A 51 34.27 1.02 37.42
C SER A 51 34.89 2.08 36.48
N HIS A 52 35.89 1.72 35.71
CA HIS A 52 36.51 2.56 34.67
C HIS A 52 35.78 2.52 33.30
N TYR A 53 34.71 1.72 33.18
CA TYR A 53 33.88 1.64 31.96
C TYR A 53 32.63 2.49 32.12
N ARG A 54 32.42 3.41 31.17
CA ARG A 54 31.19 4.24 31.07
C ARG A 54 30.36 3.72 29.92
N ALA A 55 29.20 3.14 30.23
CA ALA A 55 28.26 2.64 29.25
C ALA A 55 27.39 3.77 28.69
N GLU A 56 26.94 3.60 27.44
CA GLU A 56 25.90 4.42 26.82
C GLU A 56 26.22 5.91 26.78
N VAL A 57 27.43 6.29 26.34
CA VAL A 57 27.89 7.68 26.35
C VAL A 57 27.41 8.44 25.14
N SER A 58 26.58 9.47 25.36
CA SER A 58 26.10 10.35 24.27
C SER A 58 27.22 11.28 23.80
N LEU A 59 27.46 11.29 22.51
CA LEU A 59 28.50 12.06 21.85
C LEU A 59 27.89 12.88 20.69
N LYS A 60 28.40 14.08 20.46
CA LYS A 60 27.99 14.92 19.32
C LYS A 60 29.14 15.81 18.90
N TYR A 61 29.26 16.04 17.62
CA TYR A 61 30.22 16.96 17.05
C TYR A 61 29.62 17.74 15.88
N LYS A 62 29.92 19.04 15.80
CA LYS A 62 29.41 19.94 14.75
C LYS A 62 30.58 20.36 13.87
N THR A 63 30.49 20.01 12.59
CA THR A 63 31.46 20.42 11.56
C THR A 63 30.87 21.56 10.73
N GLU A 64 31.63 22.63 10.55
CA GLU A 64 31.19 23.83 9.80
C GLU A 64 31.71 23.76 8.36
N TYR A 65 30.78 23.86 7.38
CA TYR A 65 31.09 24.12 5.99
C TYR A 65 30.67 25.56 5.62
N GLU A 66 30.99 26.01 4.42
CA GLU A 66 30.62 27.37 3.98
C GLU A 66 29.12 27.59 3.90
N ASP A 67 28.37 26.58 3.46
CA ASP A 67 26.92 26.58 3.16
C ASP A 67 26.07 26.00 4.28
N VAL A 68 26.60 25.06 5.08
CA VAL A 68 25.84 24.29 6.07
C VAL A 68 26.71 23.89 7.26
N SER A 69 26.09 23.64 8.39
CA SER A 69 26.73 22.96 9.53
C SER A 69 26.17 21.53 9.64
N ILE A 70 27.01 20.53 9.71
CA ILE A 70 26.63 19.14 9.88
C ILE A 70 26.91 18.71 11.33
N GLN A 71 25.86 18.38 12.06
CA GLN A 71 25.99 17.85 13.43
C GLN A 71 25.80 16.33 13.38
N VAL A 72 26.89 15.62 13.66
CA VAL A 72 26.88 14.16 13.83
C VAL A 72 26.71 13.85 15.31
N GLU A 73 25.76 12.98 15.64
CA GLU A 73 25.45 12.64 17.02
C GLU A 73 25.14 11.15 17.15
N GLY A 74 25.37 10.60 18.35
CA GLY A 74 25.07 9.21 18.63
C GLY A 74 25.45 8.82 20.05
N ARG A 75 25.36 7.54 20.34
CA ARG A 75 25.64 6.99 21.66
C ARG A 75 26.57 5.80 21.51
N ALA A 76 27.81 5.96 22.02
CA ALA A 76 28.80 4.88 22.08
C ALA A 76 28.37 3.84 23.11
N ASP A 77 28.49 2.56 22.79
CA ASP A 77 28.11 1.46 23.70
C ASP A 77 28.96 1.50 24.98
N GLY A 78 30.23 1.85 24.85
CA GLY A 78 31.09 2.02 26.01
C GLY A 78 32.36 2.85 25.77
N ILE A 79 32.86 3.47 26.83
CA ILE A 79 34.14 4.16 26.86
C ILE A 79 34.87 3.75 28.14
N PHE A 80 36.09 3.30 27.98
CA PHE A 80 36.94 2.92 29.13
C PHE A 80 38.36 3.45 29.01
N THR A 81 39.10 3.34 30.09
CA THR A 81 40.53 3.74 30.16
C THR A 81 41.34 2.52 30.52
N GLU A 82 42.39 2.23 29.75
CA GLU A 82 43.37 1.16 30.00
C GLU A 82 44.77 1.73 29.77
N ASP A 83 45.65 1.53 30.70
CA ASP A 83 47.03 2.05 30.70
C ASP A 83 47.16 3.57 30.41
N GLY A 84 46.18 4.35 30.87
CA GLY A 84 46.15 5.79 30.66
C GLY A 84 45.61 6.25 29.28
N GLN A 85 45.23 5.32 28.41
CA GLN A 85 44.66 5.58 27.11
C GLN A 85 43.15 5.36 27.11
N TYR A 86 42.39 6.20 26.39
CA TYR A 86 40.94 6.02 26.19
C TYR A 86 40.68 5.02 25.06
N TRP A 87 39.64 4.21 25.27
CA TRP A 87 39.13 3.23 24.33
C TRP A 87 37.64 3.41 24.13
N ILE A 88 37.19 3.41 22.87
CA ILE A 88 35.76 3.30 22.50
C ILE A 88 35.47 1.82 22.32
N ASP A 89 34.40 1.34 22.92
CA ASP A 89 33.90 -0.03 22.75
C ASP A 89 32.56 0.00 22.03
N GLU A 90 32.51 -0.65 20.88
CA GLU A 90 31.29 -0.85 20.07
C GLU A 90 30.92 -2.33 20.10
N ILE A 91 29.73 -2.64 20.61
CA ILE A 91 29.29 -4.02 20.86
C ILE A 91 28.31 -4.43 19.77
N LYS A 92 28.53 -5.60 19.16
CA LYS A 92 27.66 -6.18 18.14
C LYS A 92 27.29 -7.61 18.49
N GLY A 93 25.99 -7.88 18.59
CA GLY A 93 25.46 -9.22 18.67
C GLY A 93 25.34 -9.84 17.28
N VAL A 94 25.87 -11.05 17.12
CA VAL A 94 25.79 -11.83 15.87
C VAL A 94 25.39 -13.27 16.19
N TYR A 95 24.71 -13.92 15.25
CA TYR A 95 24.42 -15.36 15.36
C TYR A 95 25.58 -16.20 14.83
N ALA A 96 26.39 -15.63 13.94
CA ALA A 96 27.54 -16.32 13.37
C ALA A 96 28.56 -16.72 14.46
N ASP A 97 29.30 -17.81 14.21
CA ASP A 97 30.41 -18.21 15.06
C ASP A 97 31.48 -17.12 15.09
N VAL A 98 31.58 -16.42 16.22
CA VAL A 98 32.51 -15.30 16.39
C VAL A 98 33.97 -15.73 16.22
N SER A 99 34.33 -17.01 16.45
CA SER A 99 35.67 -17.53 16.26
C SER A 99 36.16 -17.43 14.80
N GLN A 100 35.24 -17.50 13.85
CA GLN A 100 35.50 -17.44 12.40
C GLN A 100 35.67 -16.01 11.88
N LEU A 101 35.35 -14.99 12.64
CA LEU A 101 35.53 -13.60 12.22
C LEU A 101 37.02 -13.25 12.18
N GLU A 102 37.57 -13.01 11.01
CA GLU A 102 38.98 -12.63 10.84
C GLU A 102 39.23 -11.13 11.06
N LYS A 103 38.22 -10.30 10.71
CA LYS A 103 38.26 -8.83 10.81
C LYS A 103 36.90 -8.27 11.18
N PRO A 104 36.83 -7.06 11.74
CA PRO A 104 35.56 -6.41 12.00
C PRO A 104 34.85 -6.02 10.70
N VAL A 105 33.51 -5.98 10.75
CA VAL A 105 32.70 -5.43 9.66
C VAL A 105 32.99 -3.93 9.53
N GLU A 106 33.27 -3.46 8.32
CA GLU A 106 33.75 -2.10 8.04
C GLU A 106 32.79 -1.01 8.58
N VAL A 107 31.46 -1.18 8.38
CA VAL A 107 30.45 -0.24 8.87
C VAL A 107 30.44 -0.18 10.41
N HIS A 108 30.61 -1.32 11.10
CA HIS A 108 30.67 -1.33 12.57
C HIS A 108 31.95 -0.66 13.07
N ARG A 109 33.11 -0.94 12.44
CA ARG A 109 34.38 -0.28 12.73
C ARG A 109 34.27 1.23 12.56
N ALA A 110 33.64 1.66 11.45
CA ALA A 110 33.42 3.07 11.15
C ALA A 110 32.55 3.78 12.19
N GLN A 111 31.57 3.11 12.79
CA GLN A 111 30.80 3.66 13.89
C GLN A 111 31.70 3.96 15.09
N ALA A 112 32.51 3.00 15.49
CA ALA A 112 33.45 3.17 16.59
C ALA A 112 34.51 4.24 16.31
N MET A 113 34.99 4.34 15.06
CA MET A 113 35.95 5.39 14.64
C MET A 113 35.30 6.79 14.72
N CYS A 114 34.03 6.95 14.33
CA CYS A 114 33.30 8.21 14.51
C CYS A 114 33.22 8.62 15.98
N TYR A 115 32.88 7.69 16.86
CA TYR A 115 32.84 7.96 18.30
C TYR A 115 34.23 8.25 18.87
N ALA A 116 35.26 7.55 18.38
CA ALA A 116 36.65 7.79 18.79
C ALA A 116 37.10 9.21 18.38
N TRP A 117 36.80 9.63 17.16
CA TRP A 117 37.09 10.99 16.71
C TRP A 117 36.39 12.03 17.59
N ILE A 118 35.06 11.92 17.77
CA ILE A 118 34.29 12.89 18.55
C ILE A 118 34.83 12.98 20.00
N TYR A 119 35.08 11.83 20.63
CA TYR A 119 35.55 11.77 21.99
C TYR A 119 36.99 12.29 22.14
N ALA A 120 37.89 11.95 21.20
CA ALA A 120 39.25 12.44 21.21
C ALA A 120 39.32 13.98 21.08
N GLN A 121 38.43 14.58 20.28
CA GLN A 121 38.29 16.05 20.18
C GLN A 121 37.84 16.66 21.52
N GLU A 122 36.84 16.05 22.17
CA GLU A 122 36.34 16.52 23.47
C GLU A 122 37.42 16.45 24.57
N GLN A 123 38.20 15.34 24.62
CA GLN A 123 39.21 15.10 25.64
C GLN A 123 40.58 15.71 25.29
N LYS A 124 40.76 16.21 24.04
CA LYS A 124 42.03 16.73 23.52
C LYS A 124 43.18 15.73 23.62
N THR A 125 42.92 14.46 23.35
CA THR A 125 43.92 13.39 23.35
C THR A 125 44.53 13.19 21.97
N GLU A 126 45.84 12.91 21.91
CA GLU A 126 46.55 12.69 20.65
C GLU A 126 46.33 11.28 20.10
N LYS A 127 45.99 10.31 20.96
CA LYS A 127 45.74 8.91 20.60
C LYS A 127 44.50 8.37 21.28
N ILE A 128 43.78 7.48 20.62
CA ILE A 128 42.62 6.78 21.16
C ILE A 128 42.52 5.38 20.57
N GLY A 129 42.09 4.42 21.38
CA GLY A 129 41.84 3.07 20.93
C GLY A 129 40.39 2.85 20.54
N VAL A 130 40.17 1.94 19.61
CA VAL A 130 38.87 1.43 19.17
C VAL A 130 38.84 -0.06 19.46
N GLN A 131 37.83 -0.51 20.17
CA GLN A 131 37.54 -1.92 20.42
C GLN A 131 36.19 -2.27 19.75
N MET A 132 36.20 -3.31 18.92
CA MET A 132 35.00 -3.95 18.44
C MET A 132 34.77 -5.21 19.24
N THR A 133 33.62 -5.28 19.92
CA THR A 133 33.22 -6.43 20.73
C THR A 133 32.09 -7.17 20.03
N TYR A 134 32.41 -8.32 19.45
CA TYR A 134 31.41 -9.22 18.86
C TYR A 134 31.02 -10.28 19.89
N GLY A 135 29.71 -10.45 20.08
CA GLY A 135 29.18 -11.49 20.93
C GLY A 135 28.17 -12.38 20.20
N ASN A 136 28.32 -13.67 20.30
CA ASN A 136 27.34 -14.61 19.76
C ASN A 136 26.06 -14.56 20.60
N LEU A 137 24.92 -14.38 19.96
CA LEU A 137 23.63 -14.18 20.63
C LEU A 137 23.08 -15.43 21.32
N ASP A 138 23.56 -16.62 20.95
CA ASP A 138 23.13 -17.88 21.53
C ASP A 138 24.14 -18.46 22.51
N THR A 139 25.45 -18.46 22.16
CA THR A 139 26.51 -19.03 23.03
C THR A 139 27.11 -18.03 23.98
N GLU A 140 26.88 -16.70 23.77
CA GLU A 140 27.51 -15.60 24.49
C GLU A 140 29.05 -15.58 24.43
N GLU A 141 29.65 -16.28 23.47
CA GLU A 141 31.06 -16.22 23.19
C GLU A 141 31.45 -14.85 22.67
N LEU A 142 32.59 -14.31 23.11
CA LEU A 142 33.04 -12.96 22.78
C LEU A 142 34.34 -13.00 21.99
N LYS A 143 34.44 -12.11 21.00
CA LYS A 143 35.65 -11.82 20.24
C LYS A 143 35.90 -10.33 20.17
N PHE A 144 37.15 -9.94 20.38
CA PHE A 144 37.58 -8.55 20.41
C PHE A 144 38.55 -8.26 19.29
N PHE A 145 38.35 -7.13 18.61
CA PHE A 145 39.29 -6.54 17.68
C PHE A 145 39.69 -5.16 18.25
N ARG A 146 40.98 -4.90 18.33
CA ARG A 146 41.52 -3.64 18.87
C ARG A 146 42.45 -2.98 17.87
N GLU A 147 42.25 -1.69 17.68
CA GLU A 147 43.04 -0.83 16.82
C GLU A 147 43.30 0.49 17.54
N GLU A 148 44.46 1.08 17.30
CA GLU A 148 44.81 2.40 17.86
C GLU A 148 44.94 3.39 16.70
N TYR A 149 44.50 4.60 16.96
CA TYR A 149 44.52 5.68 15.99
C TYR A 149 45.07 6.96 16.61
N THR A 150 45.78 7.72 15.81
CA THR A 150 46.10 9.10 16.12
C THR A 150 44.89 10.02 15.81
N LEU A 151 44.86 11.15 16.50
CA LEU A 151 43.83 12.18 16.22
C LEU A 151 43.90 12.67 14.77
N GLU A 152 45.08 12.74 14.19
CA GLU A 152 45.28 13.17 12.79
C GLU A 152 44.70 12.14 11.79
N GLU A 153 44.97 10.85 11.97
CA GLU A 153 44.41 9.77 11.14
C GLU A 153 42.90 9.76 11.20
N LEU A 154 42.33 9.79 12.41
CA LEU A 154 40.86 9.86 12.55
C LEU A 154 40.27 11.14 11.96
N GLY A 155 40.99 12.27 12.08
CA GLY A 155 40.56 13.55 11.53
C GLY A 155 40.44 13.53 10.01
N LEU A 156 41.47 13.02 9.33
CA LEU A 156 41.48 12.89 7.88
C LEU A 156 40.38 11.92 7.39
N TRP A 157 40.24 10.79 8.07
CA TRP A 157 39.21 9.81 7.73
C TRP A 157 37.79 10.37 7.96
N TYR A 158 37.54 11.01 9.11
CA TYR A 158 36.24 11.60 9.45
C TYR A 158 35.86 12.74 8.49
N GLN A 159 36.83 13.59 8.14
CA GLN A 159 36.60 14.65 7.15
C GLN A 159 36.21 14.08 5.79
N ASN A 160 36.91 13.05 5.31
CA ASN A 160 36.56 12.39 4.04
C ASN A 160 35.15 11.80 4.08
N LEU A 161 34.75 11.17 5.20
CA LEU A 161 33.39 10.65 5.38
C LEU A 161 32.35 11.76 5.28
N LEU A 162 32.60 12.91 5.94
CA LEU A 162 31.70 14.04 5.91
C LEU A 162 31.66 14.74 4.55
N ASP A 163 32.78 14.87 3.85
CA ASP A 163 32.84 15.48 2.52
C ASP A 163 32.00 14.67 1.50
N ARG A 164 32.02 13.35 1.60
CA ARG A 164 31.16 12.48 0.81
C ARG A 164 29.67 12.68 1.12
N TYR A 165 29.31 12.96 2.38
CA TYR A 165 27.93 13.25 2.77
C TYR A 165 27.53 14.69 2.41
N HIS A 166 28.43 15.65 2.57
CA HIS A 166 28.22 17.08 2.32
C HIS A 166 27.69 17.33 0.89
N LYS A 167 28.19 16.62 -0.14
CA LYS A 167 27.71 16.79 -1.52
C LYS A 167 26.17 16.56 -1.65
N TRP A 168 25.63 15.61 -0.87
CA TRP A 168 24.18 15.30 -0.86
C TRP A 168 23.40 16.42 -0.18
N ILE A 169 23.88 16.88 0.93
CA ILE A 169 23.20 17.92 1.73
C ILE A 169 23.21 19.27 1.00
N THR A 170 24.33 19.65 0.41
CA THR A 170 24.43 20.88 -0.39
C THR A 170 23.42 20.89 -1.53
N TYR A 171 23.33 19.79 -2.28
CA TYR A 171 22.34 19.67 -3.35
C TYR A 171 20.91 19.69 -2.81
N GLN A 172 20.63 18.97 -1.73
CA GLN A 172 19.29 18.93 -1.10
C GLN A 172 18.84 20.33 -0.66
N LEU A 173 19.71 21.09 -0.02
CA LEU A 173 19.40 22.44 0.44
C LEU A 173 19.17 23.42 -0.73
N ALA A 174 19.99 23.33 -1.76
CA ALA A 174 19.81 24.11 -2.99
C ALA A 174 18.50 23.75 -3.68
N TRP A 175 18.23 22.45 -3.84
CA TRP A 175 16.97 21.96 -4.41
C TRP A 175 15.74 22.43 -3.62
N LYS A 176 15.72 22.26 -2.29
CA LYS A 176 14.61 22.73 -1.43
C LYS A 176 14.34 24.24 -1.63
N LYS A 177 15.37 25.05 -1.79
CA LYS A 177 15.24 26.48 -2.04
C LYS A 177 14.58 26.78 -3.40
N GLU A 178 15.06 26.13 -4.47
CA GLU A 178 14.49 26.27 -5.82
C GLU A 178 13.06 25.74 -5.88
N ARG A 179 12.82 24.54 -5.29
CA ARG A 179 11.52 23.94 -5.17
C ARG A 179 10.52 24.89 -4.51
N ASN A 180 10.84 25.39 -3.32
CA ASN A 180 9.94 26.26 -2.57
C ASN A 180 9.68 27.60 -3.30
N ALA A 181 10.69 28.15 -3.98
CA ALA A 181 10.50 29.34 -4.81
C ALA A 181 9.53 29.09 -5.97
N SER A 182 9.58 27.93 -6.61
CA SER A 182 8.70 27.59 -7.74
C SER A 182 7.22 27.43 -7.34
N MET A 183 6.95 27.21 -6.06
CA MET A 183 5.58 27.02 -5.54
C MET A 183 4.90 28.33 -5.13
N SER A 184 5.66 29.42 -4.90
CA SER A 184 5.10 30.69 -4.38
C SER A 184 4.05 31.28 -5.33
N ASP A 185 4.31 31.25 -6.62
CA ASP A 185 3.48 31.84 -7.66
C ASP A 185 2.69 30.79 -8.48
N LEU A 186 2.73 29.54 -8.06
CA LEU A 186 2.03 28.47 -8.76
C LEU A 186 0.52 28.65 -8.67
N GLU A 187 -0.13 28.79 -9.82
CA GLU A 187 -1.58 28.89 -9.94
C GLU A 187 -2.19 27.52 -10.32
N PHE A 188 -3.50 27.39 -10.10
CA PHE A 188 -4.22 26.21 -10.54
C PHE A 188 -4.25 26.16 -12.08
N PRO A 189 -3.83 25.06 -12.74
CA PRO A 189 -3.51 25.06 -14.17
C PRO A 189 -4.75 25.14 -15.10
N PHE A 190 -5.95 25.10 -14.54
CA PHE A 190 -7.20 25.08 -15.29
C PHE A 190 -8.20 26.13 -14.75
N GLU A 191 -9.19 26.46 -15.56
CA GLU A 191 -10.38 27.12 -15.04
C GLU A 191 -11.09 26.21 -14.02
N TYR A 192 -11.42 26.75 -12.84
CA TYR A 192 -12.09 25.98 -11.80
C TYR A 192 -13.48 25.54 -12.23
N ARG A 193 -13.71 24.24 -12.20
CA ARG A 193 -15.07 23.67 -12.29
C ARG A 193 -15.81 23.87 -10.96
N GLU A 194 -17.15 23.79 -11.03
CA GLU A 194 -17.98 23.83 -9.83
C GLU A 194 -17.52 22.78 -8.79
N GLY A 195 -17.39 23.19 -7.55
CA GLY A 195 -16.94 22.33 -6.45
C GLY A 195 -15.43 22.14 -6.31
N GLN A 196 -14.60 22.36 -7.36
CA GLN A 196 -13.14 22.21 -7.25
C GLN A 196 -12.52 23.15 -6.21
N ARG A 197 -12.93 24.40 -6.17
CA ARG A 197 -12.43 25.37 -5.18
C ARG A 197 -12.68 24.90 -3.74
N LYS A 198 -13.83 24.24 -3.52
CA LYS A 198 -14.17 23.67 -2.21
C LYS A 198 -13.22 22.56 -1.82
N ILE A 199 -12.86 21.69 -2.77
CA ILE A 199 -11.86 20.62 -2.53
C ILE A 199 -10.49 21.23 -2.25
N VAL A 200 -9.99 22.08 -3.14
CA VAL A 200 -8.67 22.73 -3.01
C VAL A 200 -8.52 23.45 -1.67
N SER A 201 -9.52 24.28 -1.32
CA SER A 201 -9.56 25.02 -0.06
C SER A 201 -9.63 24.09 1.17
N GLY A 202 -10.47 23.03 1.10
CA GLY A 202 -10.62 22.06 2.19
C GLY A 202 -9.39 21.22 2.40
N VAL A 203 -8.72 20.76 1.34
CA VAL A 203 -7.47 20.00 1.42
C VAL A 203 -6.36 20.86 2.02
N TYR A 204 -6.17 22.10 1.52
CA TYR A 204 -5.17 23.01 2.07
C TYR A 204 -5.41 23.30 3.56
N HIS A 205 -6.67 23.58 3.94
CA HIS A 205 -7.03 23.81 5.34
C HIS A 205 -6.77 22.58 6.22
N THR A 206 -7.06 21.38 5.70
CA THR A 206 -6.79 20.10 6.41
C THR A 206 -5.31 19.93 6.69
N ILE A 207 -4.46 20.20 5.70
CA ILE A 207 -3.00 20.10 5.86
C ILE A 207 -2.51 21.15 6.86
N SER A 208 -2.98 22.39 6.77
CA SER A 208 -2.57 23.49 7.67
C SER A 208 -2.99 23.27 9.13
N THR A 209 -4.00 22.41 9.36
CA THR A 209 -4.49 22.08 10.71
C THR A 209 -4.07 20.69 11.18
N GLU A 210 -3.22 19.99 10.43
CA GLU A 210 -2.71 18.63 10.71
C GLU A 210 -3.82 17.62 11.01
N ARG A 211 -4.89 17.66 10.16
CA ARG A 211 -6.09 16.82 10.33
C ARG A 211 -6.25 15.83 9.18
N GLN A 212 -7.39 15.16 9.18
CA GLN A 212 -7.82 14.25 8.12
C GLN A 212 -9.11 14.76 7.48
N ILE A 213 -9.29 14.48 6.18
CA ILE A 213 -10.49 14.85 5.43
C ILE A 213 -10.97 13.72 4.54
N PHE A 214 -12.28 13.57 4.45
CA PHE A 214 -12.95 12.67 3.52
C PHE A 214 -13.62 13.49 2.42
N VAL A 215 -13.23 13.27 1.17
CA VAL A 215 -13.72 14.00 0.01
C VAL A 215 -14.53 13.07 -0.90
N GLN A 216 -15.84 13.20 -0.86
CA GLN A 216 -16.75 12.58 -1.82
C GLN A 216 -16.87 13.52 -3.02
N ALA A 217 -16.34 13.13 -4.16
CA ALA A 217 -16.43 13.92 -5.39
C ALA A 217 -16.57 12.99 -6.61
N PRO A 218 -17.59 13.16 -7.45
CA PRO A 218 -17.85 12.30 -8.59
C PRO A 218 -16.70 12.33 -9.61
N THR A 219 -16.72 11.38 -10.54
CA THR A 219 -15.80 11.38 -11.68
C THR A 219 -15.94 12.66 -12.49
N GLY A 220 -14.86 13.09 -13.16
CA GLY A 220 -14.86 14.30 -13.99
C GLY A 220 -14.73 15.64 -13.28
N VAL A 221 -14.81 15.67 -11.95
CA VAL A 221 -14.54 16.90 -11.14
C VAL A 221 -13.04 17.28 -11.15
N GLY A 222 -12.14 16.37 -11.51
CA GLY A 222 -10.70 16.61 -11.44
C GLY A 222 -10.14 16.45 -10.03
N LYS A 223 -10.54 15.40 -9.32
CA LYS A 223 -10.11 15.08 -7.96
C LYS A 223 -8.60 15.11 -7.78
N THR A 224 -7.87 14.42 -8.67
CA THR A 224 -6.41 14.26 -8.59
C THR A 224 -5.70 15.62 -8.57
N MET A 225 -5.98 16.50 -9.52
CA MET A 225 -5.41 17.84 -9.55
C MET A 225 -5.85 18.68 -8.34
N SER A 226 -7.13 18.56 -7.94
CA SER A 226 -7.69 19.31 -6.80
C SER A 226 -7.17 18.86 -5.43
N THR A 227 -6.48 17.71 -5.35
CA THR A 227 -5.81 17.22 -4.13
C THR A 227 -4.30 17.43 -4.19
N ILE A 228 -3.66 17.20 -5.34
CA ILE A 228 -2.21 17.38 -5.52
C ILE A 228 -1.83 18.86 -5.45
N PHE A 229 -2.51 19.74 -6.18
CA PHE A 229 -2.18 21.17 -6.20
C PHE A 229 -2.15 21.82 -4.81
N PRO A 230 -3.20 21.70 -3.96
CA PRO A 230 -3.15 22.29 -2.61
C PRO A 230 -2.10 21.62 -1.71
N ALA A 231 -1.79 20.32 -1.89
CA ALA A 231 -0.73 19.65 -1.15
C ALA A 231 0.66 20.20 -1.54
N VAL A 232 0.93 20.39 -2.83
CA VAL A 232 2.15 21.07 -3.32
C VAL A 232 2.27 22.48 -2.75
N ARG A 233 1.18 23.28 -2.80
CA ARG A 233 1.16 24.61 -2.20
C ARG A 233 1.42 24.61 -0.69
N ALA A 234 0.93 23.58 0.01
CA ALA A 234 1.16 23.42 1.45
C ALA A 234 2.64 23.09 1.75
N VAL A 235 3.28 22.24 0.93
CA VAL A 235 4.73 21.98 1.01
C VAL A 235 5.52 23.29 0.81
N GLY A 236 5.16 24.11 -0.19
CA GLY A 236 5.79 25.41 -0.43
C GLY A 236 5.63 26.40 0.74
N ALA A 237 4.54 26.29 1.49
CA ALA A 237 4.28 27.08 2.69
C ALA A 237 4.96 26.51 3.97
N GLY A 238 5.69 25.41 3.87
CA GLY A 238 6.35 24.74 5.02
C GLY A 238 5.39 23.98 5.94
N LEU A 239 4.22 23.58 5.43
CA LEU A 239 3.21 22.83 6.20
C LEU A 239 3.41 21.32 6.11
N GLY A 240 4.35 20.85 5.31
CA GLY A 240 4.77 19.48 5.14
C GLY A 240 6.03 19.39 4.27
N GLU A 241 6.65 18.23 4.19
CA GLU A 241 7.87 18.05 3.38
C GLU A 241 7.66 17.15 2.16
N ASN A 242 7.02 15.99 2.34
CA ASN A 242 6.85 14.99 1.29
C ASN A 242 5.38 14.64 1.10
N ILE A 243 5.00 14.36 -0.14
CA ILE A 243 3.67 13.91 -0.50
C ILE A 243 3.73 12.41 -0.82
N PHE A 244 2.87 11.61 -0.16
CA PHE A 244 2.62 10.22 -0.52
C PHE A 244 1.26 10.14 -1.21
N TYR A 245 1.28 9.89 -2.53
CA TYR A 245 0.07 9.65 -3.31
C TYR A 245 -0.16 8.15 -3.40
N LEU A 246 -1.22 7.68 -2.75
CA LEU A 246 -1.50 6.26 -2.54
C LEU A 246 -2.66 5.80 -3.41
N THR A 247 -2.47 4.73 -4.15
CA THR A 247 -3.51 4.18 -5.03
C THR A 247 -3.33 2.68 -5.26
N ALA A 248 -4.43 1.95 -5.38
CA ALA A 248 -4.41 0.50 -5.63
C ALA A 248 -4.26 0.11 -7.11
N LYS A 249 -4.28 1.08 -8.07
CA LYS A 249 -4.41 0.78 -9.51
C LYS A 249 -3.38 1.50 -10.37
N THR A 250 -2.91 0.81 -11.42
CA THR A 250 -1.94 1.36 -12.38
C THR A 250 -2.48 2.60 -13.09
N ILE A 251 -3.74 2.60 -13.54
CA ILE A 251 -4.36 3.73 -14.25
C ILE A 251 -4.39 5.00 -13.38
N THR A 252 -4.71 4.88 -12.11
CA THR A 252 -4.73 6.04 -11.20
C THR A 252 -3.32 6.56 -10.89
N ARG A 253 -2.28 5.72 -11.00
CA ARG A 253 -0.87 6.18 -10.94
C ARG A 253 -0.54 7.10 -12.11
N THR A 254 -0.87 6.69 -13.34
CA THR A 254 -0.65 7.49 -14.55
C THR A 254 -1.33 8.85 -14.46
N VAL A 255 -2.57 8.90 -13.96
CA VAL A 255 -3.30 10.17 -13.76
C VAL A 255 -2.60 11.08 -12.73
N ALA A 256 -1.99 10.51 -11.68
CA ALA A 256 -1.21 11.30 -10.72
C ALA A 256 0.11 11.81 -11.34
N GLU A 257 0.81 10.97 -12.10
CA GLU A 257 2.01 11.36 -12.85
C GLU A 257 1.73 12.50 -13.82
N GLU A 258 0.63 12.41 -14.59
CA GLU A 258 0.15 13.46 -15.49
C GLU A 258 -0.17 14.76 -14.74
N ALA A 259 -0.81 14.68 -13.57
CA ALA A 259 -1.12 15.87 -12.77
C ALA A 259 0.15 16.59 -12.30
N PHE A 260 1.18 15.85 -11.86
CA PHE A 260 2.47 16.46 -11.54
C PHE A 260 3.18 17.01 -12.78
N SER A 261 3.10 16.32 -13.92
CA SER A 261 3.67 16.79 -15.19
C SER A 261 3.06 18.12 -15.63
N ILE A 262 1.73 18.23 -15.60
CA ILE A 262 1.02 19.48 -15.90
C ILE A 262 1.48 20.62 -14.97
N LEU A 263 1.63 20.37 -13.67
CA LEU A 263 2.14 21.40 -12.75
C LEU A 263 3.58 21.80 -13.07
N LYS A 264 4.43 20.86 -13.48
CA LYS A 264 5.80 21.13 -13.93
C LYS A 264 5.85 21.99 -15.20
N GLU A 265 4.98 21.75 -16.16
CA GLU A 265 4.81 22.59 -17.36
C GLU A 265 4.41 24.03 -16.99
N HIS A 266 3.72 24.22 -15.85
CA HIS A 266 3.38 25.53 -15.29
C HIS A 266 4.42 26.09 -14.33
N GLY A 267 5.65 25.56 -14.35
CA GLY A 267 6.82 26.09 -13.65
C GLY A 267 7.13 25.44 -12.28
N LEU A 268 6.38 24.42 -11.86
CA LEU A 268 6.68 23.69 -10.63
C LEU A 268 8.01 22.92 -10.79
N LYS A 269 8.93 23.10 -9.83
CA LYS A 269 10.09 22.24 -9.64
C LYS A 269 9.79 21.25 -8.52
N PHE A 270 9.65 19.97 -8.86
CA PHE A 270 9.24 18.93 -7.91
C PHE A 270 9.72 17.55 -8.37
N LYS A 271 10.38 16.84 -7.50
CA LYS A 271 10.88 15.49 -7.77
C LYS A 271 9.85 14.45 -7.40
N VAL A 272 9.45 13.64 -8.38
CA VAL A 272 8.35 12.67 -8.23
C VAL A 272 8.82 11.28 -8.63
N ILE A 273 8.66 10.30 -7.74
CA ILE A 273 8.97 8.90 -8.02
C ILE A 273 7.71 8.04 -7.98
N THR A 274 7.61 7.10 -8.93
CA THR A 274 6.57 6.07 -8.92
C THR A 274 7.17 4.72 -8.56
N ILE A 275 6.79 4.19 -7.39
CA ILE A 275 7.22 2.86 -6.95
C ILE A 275 6.37 1.80 -7.63
N THR A 276 7.02 0.96 -8.42
CA THR A 276 6.43 -0.20 -9.10
C THR A 276 6.82 -1.48 -8.37
N ALA A 277 5.94 -2.49 -8.38
CA ALA A 277 6.21 -3.77 -7.74
C ALA A 277 7.51 -4.42 -8.25
N LYS A 278 8.20 -5.10 -7.34
CA LYS A 278 9.54 -5.69 -7.58
C LYS A 278 9.57 -6.61 -8.81
N GLU A 279 8.54 -7.44 -8.96
CA GLU A 279 8.41 -8.41 -10.06
C GLU A 279 8.31 -7.71 -11.43
N LYS A 280 7.72 -6.51 -11.47
CA LYS A 280 7.59 -5.71 -12.70
C LYS A 280 8.84 -4.89 -13.03
N MET A 281 9.73 -4.71 -12.07
CA MET A 281 10.99 -3.99 -12.24
C MET A 281 12.19 -4.90 -12.41
N CYS A 282 12.13 -6.14 -11.94
CA CYS A 282 13.23 -7.09 -11.97
C CYS A 282 13.63 -7.43 -13.40
N PHE A 283 14.94 -7.48 -13.67
CA PHE A 283 15.49 -7.90 -14.96
C PHE A 283 15.62 -9.43 -15.07
N CYS A 284 15.44 -10.14 -13.98
CA CYS A 284 15.52 -11.62 -13.92
C CYS A 284 14.12 -12.22 -14.01
N ASP A 285 14.01 -13.36 -14.65
CA ASP A 285 12.74 -14.11 -14.75
C ASP A 285 12.25 -14.59 -13.37
N LYS A 286 13.19 -14.85 -12.47
CA LYS A 286 12.93 -15.17 -11.05
C LYS A 286 13.56 -14.14 -10.15
N THR A 287 12.85 -13.72 -9.10
CA THR A 287 13.30 -12.70 -8.14
C THR A 287 14.17 -13.30 -7.02
N GLU A 288 15.29 -13.91 -7.40
CA GLU A 288 16.28 -14.46 -6.48
C GLU A 288 17.37 -13.41 -6.20
N CYS A 289 17.18 -12.63 -5.14
CA CYS A 289 18.02 -11.46 -4.83
C CYS A 289 19.25 -11.86 -3.99
N ASN A 290 20.20 -12.51 -4.61
CA ASN A 290 21.48 -12.89 -4.03
C ASN A 290 22.61 -12.77 -5.08
N PRO A 291 23.89 -12.66 -4.68
CA PRO A 291 24.99 -12.45 -5.62
C PRO A 291 25.30 -13.66 -6.52
N GLU A 292 24.83 -14.84 -6.20
CA GLU A 292 25.05 -16.05 -6.99
C GLU A 292 24.12 -16.10 -8.20
N ASN A 293 22.84 -15.73 -7.99
CA ASN A 293 21.79 -15.89 -8.99
C ASN A 293 21.42 -14.56 -9.69
N CYS A 294 21.79 -13.41 -9.11
CA CYS A 294 21.44 -12.11 -9.66
C CYS A 294 22.66 -11.23 -9.95
N LEU A 295 22.94 -10.96 -11.22
CA LEU A 295 24.03 -10.07 -11.63
C LEU A 295 23.87 -8.65 -11.07
N TRP A 296 22.65 -8.17 -10.94
CA TRP A 296 22.31 -6.83 -10.45
C TRP A 296 22.43 -6.69 -8.92
N ALA A 297 22.50 -7.83 -8.22
CA ALA A 297 22.76 -7.89 -6.78
C ALA A 297 24.25 -7.80 -6.46
N ARG A 298 25.15 -8.28 -7.37
CA ARG A 298 26.60 -8.23 -7.16
C ARG A 298 27.14 -6.83 -7.13
N GLY A 299 27.82 -6.45 -6.04
CA GLY A 299 28.39 -5.12 -5.85
C GLY A 299 27.35 -4.00 -5.97
N HIS A 300 26.07 -4.29 -5.71
CA HIS A 300 25.01 -3.30 -5.76
C HIS A 300 25.30 -2.13 -4.83
N LEU A 301 25.68 -2.44 -3.58
CA LEU A 301 25.92 -1.43 -2.55
C LEU A 301 27.15 -0.56 -2.86
N ASP A 302 28.10 -1.06 -3.63
CA ASP A 302 29.28 -0.29 -4.06
C ASP A 302 28.95 0.82 -5.07
N ARG A 303 27.88 0.65 -5.85
CA ARG A 303 27.54 1.52 -6.99
C ARG A 303 26.27 2.33 -6.80
N VAL A 304 25.35 1.87 -5.95
CA VAL A 304 23.99 2.45 -5.88
C VAL A 304 23.98 3.90 -5.42
N ASN A 305 24.89 4.32 -4.54
CA ASN A 305 24.97 5.73 -4.10
C ASN A 305 25.28 6.67 -5.25
N ASP A 306 26.21 6.32 -6.11
CA ASP A 306 26.57 7.16 -7.26
C ASP A 306 25.48 7.13 -8.33
N ALA A 307 24.84 5.96 -8.55
CA ALA A 307 23.69 5.82 -9.43
C ALA A 307 22.51 6.72 -8.98
N VAL A 308 22.16 6.66 -7.71
CA VAL A 308 21.09 7.48 -7.12
C VAL A 308 21.43 8.95 -7.17
N PHE A 309 22.68 9.33 -6.85
CA PHE A 309 23.08 10.74 -6.86
C PHE A 309 23.03 11.33 -8.29
N GLU A 310 23.53 10.61 -9.29
CA GLU A 310 23.45 11.04 -10.69
C GLU A 310 21.98 11.20 -11.11
N LEU A 311 21.15 10.18 -10.90
CA LEU A 311 19.75 10.21 -11.27
C LEU A 311 19.00 11.34 -10.58
N TRP A 312 19.21 11.51 -9.26
CA TRP A 312 18.60 12.57 -8.46
C TRP A 312 18.95 13.99 -8.90
N THR A 313 20.19 14.19 -9.36
CA THR A 313 20.67 15.51 -9.79
C THR A 313 20.36 15.86 -11.24
N THR A 314 20.04 14.86 -12.08
CA THR A 314 19.81 15.04 -13.53
C THR A 314 18.36 14.97 -13.97
N GLN A 315 17.47 14.37 -13.15
CA GLN A 315 16.06 14.18 -13.48
C GLN A 315 15.15 14.69 -12.36
N ASP A 316 13.88 14.95 -12.69
CA ASP A 316 12.84 15.39 -11.76
C ASP A 316 11.60 14.47 -11.76
N SER A 317 11.54 13.50 -12.68
CA SER A 317 10.50 12.48 -12.76
C SER A 317 11.16 11.11 -12.89
N TYR A 318 10.74 10.19 -12.03
CA TYR A 318 11.36 8.86 -11.92
C TYR A 318 10.27 7.80 -12.07
N ASP A 319 9.90 7.60 -13.32
CA ASP A 319 9.02 6.50 -13.73
C ASP A 319 9.80 5.18 -13.88
N ARG A 320 9.06 4.11 -14.19
CA ARG A 320 9.64 2.78 -14.34
C ARG A 320 10.76 2.74 -15.39
N ASP A 321 10.55 3.36 -16.54
CA ASP A 321 11.47 3.25 -17.67
C ASP A 321 12.77 4.01 -17.41
N THR A 322 12.68 5.21 -16.85
CA THR A 322 13.83 5.99 -16.36
C THR A 322 14.65 5.21 -15.33
N LEU A 323 13.99 4.58 -14.35
CA LEU A 323 14.66 3.78 -13.33
C LEU A 323 15.36 2.56 -13.94
N LEU A 324 14.74 1.87 -14.90
CA LEU A 324 15.35 0.73 -15.58
C LEU A 324 16.56 1.12 -16.42
N GLU A 325 16.52 2.27 -17.10
CA GLU A 325 17.64 2.79 -17.88
C GLU A 325 18.87 3.04 -17.00
N TYR A 326 18.71 3.80 -15.91
CA TYR A 326 19.82 4.10 -14.99
C TYR A 326 20.32 2.87 -14.25
N ALA A 327 19.42 1.96 -13.86
CA ALA A 327 19.83 0.70 -13.24
C ALA A 327 20.69 -0.16 -14.16
N LYS A 328 20.39 -0.22 -15.47
CA LYS A 328 21.25 -0.86 -16.48
C LYS A 328 22.60 -0.18 -16.62
N LYS A 329 22.61 1.14 -16.70
CA LYS A 329 23.85 1.94 -16.82
C LYS A 329 24.82 1.65 -15.67
N TRP A 330 24.31 1.60 -14.44
CA TRP A 330 25.10 1.44 -13.23
C TRP A 330 25.24 -0.02 -12.75
N GLN A 331 24.58 -0.97 -13.43
CA GLN A 331 24.53 -2.39 -13.05
C GLN A 331 24.10 -2.59 -11.59
N VAL A 332 22.97 -1.99 -11.21
CA VAL A 332 22.37 -2.08 -9.89
C VAL A 332 20.94 -2.64 -9.96
N CYS A 333 20.43 -3.16 -8.86
CA CYS A 333 19.04 -3.60 -8.80
C CYS A 333 18.09 -2.38 -8.95
N PRO A 334 17.18 -2.36 -9.96
CA PRO A 334 16.31 -1.22 -10.21
C PRO A 334 15.33 -0.97 -9.07
N PHE A 335 14.84 -2.03 -8.43
CA PHE A 335 13.88 -1.91 -7.32
C PHE A 335 14.54 -1.30 -6.07
N GLU A 336 15.70 -1.81 -5.65
CA GLU A 336 16.40 -1.26 -4.48
C GLU A 336 16.92 0.17 -4.74
N MET A 337 17.38 0.46 -5.96
CA MET A 337 17.75 1.82 -6.36
C MET A 337 16.53 2.76 -6.30
N CYS A 338 15.35 2.31 -6.72
CA CYS A 338 14.10 3.07 -6.60
C CYS A 338 13.79 3.39 -5.13
N LEU A 339 13.91 2.42 -4.22
CA LEU A 339 13.69 2.62 -2.79
C LEU A 339 14.73 3.56 -2.16
N ASP A 340 15.98 3.50 -2.59
CA ASP A 340 17.04 4.40 -2.14
C ASP A 340 16.81 5.84 -2.61
N LEU A 341 16.35 6.02 -3.85
CA LEU A 341 16.02 7.33 -4.41
C LEU A 341 14.79 7.95 -3.73
N ALA A 342 13.82 7.11 -3.32
CA ALA A 342 12.55 7.58 -2.74
C ALA A 342 12.74 8.49 -1.51
N VAL A 343 13.83 8.34 -0.75
CA VAL A 343 14.11 9.19 0.43
C VAL A 343 14.59 10.61 0.09
N TRP A 344 14.93 10.86 -1.19
CA TRP A 344 15.47 12.13 -1.66
C TRP A 344 14.50 12.95 -2.50
N VAL A 345 13.30 12.43 -2.76
CA VAL A 345 12.31 13.08 -3.62
C VAL A 345 11.23 13.81 -2.82
N ASP A 346 10.44 14.64 -3.50
CA ASP A 346 9.40 15.47 -2.89
C ASP A 346 8.04 14.76 -2.86
N ALA A 347 7.77 13.86 -3.83
CA ALA A 347 6.57 13.02 -3.83
C ALA A 347 6.86 11.58 -4.22
N VAL A 348 6.14 10.68 -3.57
CA VAL A 348 6.14 9.24 -3.83
C VAL A 348 4.74 8.80 -4.24
N ILE A 349 4.59 8.27 -5.45
CA ILE A 349 3.37 7.62 -5.94
C ILE A 349 3.55 6.13 -5.76
N CYS A 350 2.69 5.49 -4.98
CA CYS A 350 2.83 4.06 -4.69
C CYS A 350 1.49 3.38 -4.36
N ASP A 351 1.52 2.04 -4.26
CA ASP A 351 0.39 1.26 -3.76
C ASP A 351 0.19 1.45 -2.25
N TYR A 352 -1.04 1.26 -1.76
CA TYR A 352 -1.39 1.30 -0.34
C TYR A 352 -0.47 0.43 0.53
N ASN A 353 -0.04 -0.73 0.01
CA ASN A 353 0.80 -1.68 0.72
C ASN A 353 2.10 -1.05 1.22
N TYR A 354 2.69 -0.12 0.47
CA TYR A 354 3.93 0.54 0.86
C TYR A 354 3.81 1.47 2.08
N VAL A 355 2.59 1.76 2.53
CA VAL A 355 2.33 2.54 3.76
C VAL A 355 1.65 1.70 4.83
N PHE A 356 0.66 0.87 4.45
CA PHE A 356 -0.24 0.24 5.40
C PHE A 356 0.03 -1.23 5.69
N ASP A 357 0.66 -1.97 4.78
CA ASP A 357 0.90 -3.40 4.97
C ASP A 357 2.03 -3.67 5.97
N PRO A 358 1.79 -4.39 7.07
CA PRO A 358 2.78 -4.64 8.12
C PRO A 358 4.02 -5.42 7.63
N ASN A 359 3.95 -6.07 6.47
CA ASN A 359 5.03 -6.88 5.91
C ASN A 359 5.82 -6.16 4.79
N VAL A 360 5.20 -5.17 4.13
CA VAL A 360 5.71 -4.57 2.88
C VAL A 360 5.99 -3.07 3.02
N TYR A 361 5.49 -2.41 4.06
CA TYR A 361 5.62 -0.97 4.23
C TYR A 361 7.07 -0.47 4.12
N LEU A 362 7.25 0.75 3.66
CA LEU A 362 8.55 1.39 3.49
C LEU A 362 9.19 1.69 4.85
N LYS A 363 9.96 0.75 5.40
CA LYS A 363 10.64 0.87 6.70
C LYS A 363 11.49 2.13 6.83
N ARG A 364 12.03 2.64 5.72
CA ARG A 364 12.84 3.88 5.67
C ARG A 364 12.03 5.12 6.08
N PHE A 365 10.72 5.12 5.86
CA PHE A 365 9.80 6.22 6.19
C PHE A 365 8.95 5.92 7.42
N PHE A 366 8.50 4.67 7.57
CA PHE A 366 7.48 4.27 8.52
C PHE A 366 7.95 3.25 9.56
N GLY A 367 9.25 2.99 9.64
CA GLY A 367 9.85 2.09 10.65
C GLY A 367 9.62 2.54 12.09
N GLU A 368 10.01 1.72 13.05
CA GLU A 368 9.94 2.07 14.47
C GLU A 368 10.80 3.31 14.76
N GLY A 369 10.22 4.28 15.47
CA GLY A 369 10.90 5.53 15.81
C GLY A 369 11.08 6.51 14.65
N THR A 370 10.59 6.20 13.43
CA THR A 370 10.61 7.12 12.29
C THR A 370 9.25 7.78 12.11
N SER A 371 9.28 9.06 11.81
CA SER A 371 8.12 9.86 11.40
C SER A 371 8.64 11.04 10.59
N GLY A 372 7.76 11.68 9.82
CA GLY A 372 8.13 12.83 9.01
C GLY A 372 6.96 13.77 8.78
N GLU A 373 7.23 14.86 8.12
CA GLU A 373 6.19 15.84 7.75
C GLU A 373 5.45 15.39 6.47
N TYR A 374 4.92 14.15 6.48
CA TYR A 374 4.28 13.53 5.33
C TYR A 374 2.84 13.97 5.17
N ILE A 375 2.43 14.22 3.92
CA ILE A 375 1.05 14.48 3.50
C ILE A 375 0.58 13.26 2.72
N PHE A 376 -0.43 12.55 3.21
CA PHE A 376 -1.00 11.39 2.53
C PHE A 376 -2.19 11.79 1.67
N LEU A 377 -2.13 11.50 0.37
CA LEU A 377 -3.22 11.64 -0.59
C LEU A 377 -3.69 10.24 -0.99
N ILE A 378 -4.84 9.81 -0.51
CA ILE A 378 -5.34 8.44 -0.62
C ILE A 378 -6.47 8.40 -1.65
N ASP A 379 -6.10 8.04 -2.88
CA ASP A 379 -7.04 7.97 -4.02
C ASP A 379 -7.83 6.67 -4.00
N GLU A 380 -9.06 6.73 -4.52
CA GLU A 380 -10.04 5.64 -4.50
C GLU A 380 -10.13 4.96 -3.11
N ALA A 381 -10.19 5.82 -2.08
CA ALA A 381 -10.10 5.41 -0.67
C ALA A 381 -11.16 4.38 -0.24
N HIS A 382 -12.24 4.22 -0.99
CA HIS A 382 -13.23 3.16 -0.76
C HIS A 382 -12.62 1.76 -0.85
N ASN A 383 -11.57 1.56 -1.67
CA ASN A 383 -10.87 0.28 -1.81
C ASN A 383 -10.00 -0.04 -0.57
N LEU A 384 -9.57 0.99 0.17
CA LEU A 384 -8.70 0.79 1.34
C LEU A 384 -9.40 0.03 2.47
N VAL A 385 -10.75 0.00 2.51
CA VAL A 385 -11.50 -0.77 3.51
C VAL A 385 -11.25 -2.27 3.38
N ASP A 386 -11.50 -2.82 2.18
CA ASP A 386 -11.31 -4.26 1.96
C ASP A 386 -9.82 -4.62 1.91
N ARG A 387 -8.98 -3.78 1.27
CA ARG A 387 -7.52 -3.95 1.29
C ARG A 387 -6.94 -3.89 2.71
N GLY A 388 -7.45 -3.00 3.56
CA GLY A 388 -7.05 -2.94 4.97
C GLY A 388 -7.44 -4.21 5.73
N ARG A 389 -8.64 -4.74 5.50
CA ARG A 389 -9.03 -6.04 6.08
C ARG A 389 -8.09 -7.17 5.65
N GLU A 390 -7.74 -7.24 4.36
CA GLU A 390 -6.78 -8.22 3.84
C GLU A 390 -5.40 -8.07 4.48
N MET A 391 -4.81 -6.87 4.44
CA MET A 391 -3.47 -6.59 4.96
C MET A 391 -3.32 -6.90 6.46
N TYR A 392 -4.41 -6.73 7.22
CA TYR A 392 -4.40 -6.95 8.67
C TYR A 392 -5.08 -8.26 9.08
N SER A 393 -5.29 -9.19 8.18
CA SER A 393 -5.79 -10.54 8.48
C SER A 393 -4.76 -11.59 8.13
N ALA A 394 -4.76 -12.69 8.89
CA ALA A 394 -3.90 -13.83 8.63
C ALA A 394 -4.63 -15.16 8.90
N HIS A 395 -4.08 -16.24 8.39
CA HIS A 395 -4.64 -17.56 8.65
C HIS A 395 -3.55 -18.64 8.72
N VAL A 396 -3.93 -19.77 9.25
CA VAL A 396 -3.15 -21.00 9.26
C VAL A 396 -4.06 -22.13 8.81
N ASP A 397 -3.72 -22.76 7.68
CA ASP A 397 -4.38 -23.97 7.21
C ASP A 397 -3.64 -25.20 7.78
N ARG A 398 -4.40 -26.12 8.38
CA ARG A 398 -3.85 -27.39 8.83
C ARG A 398 -3.27 -28.22 7.70
N ALA A 399 -3.76 -28.08 6.46
CA ALA A 399 -3.20 -28.74 5.29
C ALA A 399 -1.76 -28.29 5.04
N ASP A 400 -1.50 -26.99 5.10
CA ASP A 400 -0.16 -26.40 4.89
C ASP A 400 0.80 -26.82 6.00
N VAL A 401 0.33 -26.88 7.25
CA VAL A 401 1.14 -27.40 8.38
C VAL A 401 1.56 -28.85 8.16
N LEU A 402 0.69 -29.70 7.60
CA LEU A 402 1.00 -31.10 7.31
C LEU A 402 1.98 -31.24 6.14
N GLU A 403 1.86 -30.40 5.13
CA GLU A 403 2.78 -30.36 3.99
C GLU A 403 4.16 -29.85 4.42
N ALA A 404 4.23 -28.73 5.13
CA ALA A 404 5.47 -28.20 5.69
C ALA A 404 6.17 -29.23 6.59
N LYS A 405 5.41 -29.95 7.44
CA LYS A 405 5.95 -31.04 8.26
C LYS A 405 6.57 -32.15 7.42
N LYS A 406 5.93 -32.54 6.31
CA LYS A 406 6.46 -33.59 5.41
C LYS A 406 7.77 -33.14 4.78
N LEU A 407 7.83 -31.91 4.30
CA LEU A 407 9.03 -31.31 3.71
C LEU A 407 10.17 -31.15 4.73
N ALA A 408 9.85 -30.78 5.98
CA ALA A 408 10.83 -30.55 7.03
C ALA A 408 11.59 -31.82 7.51
N VAL A 409 11.13 -33.03 7.18
CA VAL A 409 11.71 -34.29 7.67
C VAL A 409 13.19 -34.42 7.31
N ASP A 410 13.58 -33.99 6.12
CA ASP A 410 14.94 -34.08 5.60
C ASP A 410 15.86 -32.97 6.08
N TYR A 411 15.30 -31.93 6.77
CA TYR A 411 16.05 -30.74 7.15
C TYR A 411 16.22 -30.56 8.67
N SER A 412 15.15 -30.63 9.47
CA SER A 412 15.21 -30.34 10.90
C SER A 412 14.23 -31.20 11.73
N LYS A 413 14.77 -32.03 12.64
CA LYS A 413 13.94 -32.75 13.61
C LYS A 413 13.26 -31.83 14.62
N GLY A 414 13.84 -30.66 14.92
CA GLY A 414 13.27 -29.64 15.78
C GLY A 414 12.00 -29.07 15.16
N LEU A 415 12.09 -28.65 13.89
CA LEU A 415 10.97 -28.11 13.11
C LEU A 415 9.84 -29.13 12.98
N VAL A 416 10.14 -30.41 12.67
CA VAL A 416 9.12 -31.48 12.61
C VAL A 416 8.36 -31.64 13.93
N ARG A 417 9.04 -31.54 15.09
CA ARG A 417 8.39 -31.59 16.41
C ARG A 417 7.50 -30.39 16.69
N ALA A 418 7.96 -29.18 16.32
CA ALA A 418 7.18 -27.96 16.46
C ALA A 418 5.92 -27.99 15.60
N LEU A 419 6.04 -28.37 14.31
CA LEU A 419 4.91 -28.55 13.39
C LEU A 419 3.91 -29.61 13.86
N GLU A 420 4.40 -30.74 14.41
CA GLU A 420 3.51 -31.76 14.98
C GLU A 420 2.71 -31.25 16.18
N LYS A 421 3.30 -30.37 16.99
CA LYS A 421 2.59 -29.74 18.11
C LYS A 421 1.45 -28.83 17.61
N VAL A 422 1.72 -27.98 16.59
CA VAL A 422 0.71 -27.15 15.95
C VAL A 422 -0.37 -28.00 15.30
N ASN A 423 0.00 -29.04 14.55
CA ASN A 423 -0.95 -29.98 13.94
C ASN A 423 -1.91 -30.60 14.96
N ARG A 424 -1.41 -31.00 16.16
CA ARG A 424 -2.29 -31.55 17.22
C ARG A 424 -3.27 -30.53 17.76
N GLN A 425 -2.84 -29.26 17.90
CA GLN A 425 -3.71 -28.19 18.36
C GLN A 425 -4.80 -27.90 17.33
N LEU A 426 -4.45 -27.73 16.05
CA LEU A 426 -5.41 -27.54 14.96
C LEU A 426 -6.37 -28.74 14.82
N ARG A 427 -5.90 -29.98 15.02
CA ARG A 427 -6.75 -31.17 15.01
C ARG A 427 -7.79 -31.16 16.15
N THR A 428 -7.50 -30.53 17.27
CA THR A 428 -8.47 -30.38 18.35
C THR A 428 -9.58 -29.40 17.92
N LEU A 429 -9.20 -28.24 17.37
CA LEU A 429 -10.13 -27.27 16.82
C LEU A 429 -10.99 -27.84 15.67
N GLU A 430 -10.40 -28.69 14.81
CA GLU A 430 -11.10 -29.36 13.72
C GLU A 430 -12.26 -30.25 14.20
N LYS A 431 -12.14 -30.88 15.38
CA LYS A 431 -13.21 -31.73 15.94
C LYS A 431 -14.39 -30.91 16.48
N GLU A 432 -14.13 -29.68 16.86
CA GLU A 432 -15.10 -28.76 17.43
C GLU A 432 -15.80 -27.91 16.36
N CYS A 433 -15.14 -27.72 15.20
CA CYS A 433 -15.64 -26.92 14.08
C CYS A 433 -16.56 -27.75 13.17
N THR A 434 -17.80 -27.32 12.98
CA THR A 434 -18.75 -27.92 12.03
C THR A 434 -18.78 -27.18 10.69
N GLU A 435 -19.03 -25.89 10.71
CA GLU A 435 -19.01 -24.97 9.57
C GLU A 435 -18.01 -23.86 9.85
N TYR A 436 -18.24 -23.08 10.91
CA TYR A 436 -17.27 -22.15 11.50
C TYR A 436 -17.53 -22.02 13.00
N GLU A 437 -16.49 -21.65 13.77
CA GLU A 437 -16.59 -21.45 15.22
C GLU A 437 -15.80 -20.20 15.63
N ILE A 438 -16.43 -19.27 16.36
CA ILE A 438 -15.76 -18.06 16.86
C ILE A 438 -15.01 -18.41 18.15
N LEU A 439 -13.72 -18.08 18.19
CA LEU A 439 -12.84 -18.34 19.32
C LEU A 439 -12.53 -17.02 20.08
N PRO A 440 -12.25 -17.08 21.38
CA PRO A 440 -11.85 -15.91 22.16
C PRO A 440 -10.45 -15.38 21.79
N ASN A 441 -9.56 -16.26 21.35
CA ASN A 441 -8.20 -15.97 20.91
C ASN A 441 -7.62 -17.21 20.19
N PRO A 442 -6.46 -17.12 19.50
CA PRO A 442 -5.85 -18.26 18.81
C PRO A 442 -5.21 -19.29 19.76
N GLY A 443 -5.11 -18.98 21.05
CA GLY A 443 -4.72 -19.93 22.12
C GLY A 443 -3.34 -20.51 21.95
N ALA A 444 -3.25 -21.84 22.12
CA ALA A 444 -1.98 -22.55 22.06
C ALA A 444 -1.37 -22.61 20.65
N VAL A 445 -2.13 -22.30 19.60
CA VAL A 445 -1.62 -22.27 18.22
C VAL A 445 -0.57 -21.17 18.07
N SER A 446 -0.78 -19.95 18.61
CA SER A 446 0.20 -18.86 18.58
C SER A 446 1.53 -19.25 19.20
N LEU A 447 1.50 -19.89 20.37
CA LEU A 447 2.74 -20.39 21.01
C LEU A 447 3.43 -21.47 20.18
N GLY A 448 2.64 -22.31 19.50
CA GLY A 448 3.17 -23.31 18.57
C GLY A 448 3.83 -22.69 17.35
N MET A 449 3.21 -21.65 16.78
CA MET A 449 3.74 -20.91 15.64
C MET A 449 5.03 -20.15 15.98
N LEU A 450 5.14 -19.56 17.17
CA LEU A 450 6.41 -18.98 17.66
C LEU A 450 7.53 -20.00 17.71
N GLN A 451 7.24 -21.25 18.14
CA GLN A 451 8.23 -22.32 18.15
C GLN A 451 8.62 -22.74 16.73
N VAL A 452 7.64 -22.82 15.81
CA VAL A 452 7.90 -23.11 14.39
C VAL A 452 8.80 -22.03 13.80
N MET A 453 8.50 -20.74 14.05
CA MET A 453 9.31 -19.63 13.58
C MET A 453 10.77 -19.76 14.05
N GLY A 454 10.99 -19.96 15.36
CA GLY A 454 12.34 -20.08 15.90
C GLY A 454 13.13 -21.29 15.36
N GLU A 455 12.46 -22.41 15.04
CA GLU A 455 13.11 -23.57 14.41
C GLU A 455 13.38 -23.33 12.91
N MET A 456 12.54 -22.55 12.22
CA MET A 456 12.78 -22.17 10.82
C MET A 456 13.90 -21.15 10.69
N ASP A 457 13.98 -20.16 11.59
CA ASP A 457 15.09 -19.20 11.64
C ASP A 457 16.43 -19.90 11.81
N LYS A 458 16.53 -20.86 12.76
CA LYS A 458 17.73 -21.69 12.94
C LYS A 458 18.09 -22.46 11.68
N LEU A 459 17.08 -23.06 11.04
CA LEU A 459 17.30 -23.82 9.82
C LEU A 459 17.84 -22.95 8.68
N LEU A 460 17.28 -21.73 8.50
CA LEU A 460 17.74 -20.78 7.50
C LEU A 460 19.20 -20.33 7.74
N GLU A 461 19.57 -20.14 9.00
CA GLU A 461 20.95 -19.80 9.38
C GLU A 461 21.92 -20.97 9.13
N GLU A 462 21.54 -22.20 9.50
CA GLU A 462 22.38 -23.41 9.31
C GLU A 462 22.61 -23.75 7.83
N LEU A 463 21.67 -23.42 6.96
CA LEU A 463 21.78 -23.70 5.53
C LEU A 463 22.80 -22.82 4.80
N HIS A 464 23.30 -21.73 5.41
CA HIS A 464 24.31 -20.82 4.83
C HIS A 464 24.05 -20.48 3.33
N GLY A 465 22.79 -20.18 3.00
CA GLY A 465 22.40 -19.82 1.63
C GLY A 465 22.06 -21.02 0.72
N LYS A 466 21.98 -22.26 1.22
CA LYS A 466 21.35 -23.34 0.46
C LYS A 466 19.85 -23.12 0.39
N GLU A 467 19.26 -23.43 -0.76
CA GLU A 467 17.84 -23.22 -0.99
C GLU A 467 16.98 -24.18 -0.18
N LEU A 468 15.97 -23.63 0.49
CA LEU A 468 14.83 -24.40 1.00
C LEU A 468 13.85 -24.69 -0.14
N PRO A 469 13.05 -25.77 -0.05
CA PRO A 469 11.90 -25.93 -0.92
C PRO A 469 11.00 -24.70 -0.89
N GLU A 470 10.56 -24.24 -2.07
CA GLU A 470 9.75 -23.02 -2.23
C GLU A 470 8.53 -23.05 -1.31
N GLN A 471 7.81 -24.17 -1.23
CA GLN A 471 6.65 -24.35 -0.37
C GLN A 471 6.97 -24.21 1.13
N LEU A 472 8.17 -24.61 1.55
CA LEU A 472 8.58 -24.46 2.95
C LEU A 472 8.94 -23.00 3.27
N LEU A 473 9.49 -22.28 2.29
CA LEU A 473 9.75 -20.84 2.40
C LEU A 473 8.44 -20.03 2.39
N GLU A 474 7.48 -20.38 1.55
CA GLU A 474 6.14 -19.79 1.56
C GLU A 474 5.45 -19.99 2.91
N PHE A 475 5.55 -21.20 3.45
CA PHE A 475 5.03 -21.48 4.79
C PHE A 475 5.73 -20.65 5.88
N TYR A 476 7.03 -20.43 5.79
CA TYR A 476 7.75 -19.53 6.69
C TYR A 476 7.15 -18.10 6.68
N PHE A 477 6.87 -17.56 5.50
CA PHE A 477 6.23 -16.25 5.39
C PHE A 477 4.81 -16.26 5.96
N CYS A 478 4.04 -17.33 5.73
CA CYS A 478 2.71 -17.50 6.33
C CYS A 478 2.77 -17.50 7.88
N VAL A 479 3.76 -18.20 8.48
CA VAL A 479 3.99 -18.20 9.95
C VAL A 479 4.32 -16.80 10.45
N ARG A 480 5.20 -16.08 9.76
CA ARG A 480 5.58 -14.71 10.11
C ARG A 480 4.39 -13.76 10.05
N ASP A 481 3.60 -13.85 8.99
CA ASP A 481 2.41 -13.01 8.79
C ASP A 481 1.37 -13.30 9.87
N PHE A 482 1.14 -14.57 10.21
CA PHE A 482 0.25 -14.94 11.30
C PHE A 482 0.70 -14.34 12.64
N LEU A 483 1.98 -14.41 12.97
CA LEU A 483 2.52 -13.87 14.21
C LEU A 483 2.47 -12.34 14.26
N ASN A 484 2.74 -11.66 13.14
CA ASN A 484 2.63 -10.22 13.04
C ASN A 484 1.19 -9.74 13.29
N ILE A 485 0.20 -10.48 12.77
CA ILE A 485 -1.21 -10.15 13.00
C ILE A 485 -1.69 -10.56 14.40
N ASP A 486 -1.18 -11.67 14.95
CA ASP A 486 -1.50 -12.09 16.33
C ASP A 486 -1.13 -11.01 17.36
N GLU A 487 -0.03 -10.28 17.14
CA GLU A 487 0.36 -9.14 17.98
C GLU A 487 -0.55 -7.91 17.85
N LEU A 488 -1.33 -7.80 16.77
CA LEU A 488 -2.24 -6.68 16.52
C LEU A 488 -3.67 -6.93 17.03
N LEU A 489 -3.97 -8.13 17.54
CA LEU A 489 -5.31 -8.50 17.97
C LEU A 489 -5.86 -7.57 19.06
N ASP A 490 -7.01 -6.98 18.78
CA ASP A 490 -7.78 -6.13 19.69
C ASP A 490 -9.30 -6.36 19.46
N GLU A 491 -10.15 -5.49 19.98
CA GLU A 491 -11.61 -5.57 19.82
C GLU A 491 -12.11 -5.37 18.37
N ASN A 492 -11.23 -5.04 17.43
CA ASN A 492 -11.53 -4.89 16.00
C ASN A 492 -11.27 -6.19 15.21
N TYR A 493 -10.90 -7.26 15.90
CA TYR A 493 -10.64 -8.57 15.31
C TYR A 493 -11.66 -9.61 15.76
N VAL A 494 -11.83 -10.62 14.92
CA VAL A 494 -12.54 -11.85 15.26
C VAL A 494 -11.64 -13.03 14.90
N VAL A 495 -11.34 -13.85 15.89
CA VAL A 495 -10.64 -15.12 15.69
C VAL A 495 -11.68 -16.20 15.48
N TYR A 496 -11.54 -16.98 14.41
CA TYR A 496 -12.47 -18.07 14.14
C TYR A 496 -11.81 -19.21 13.38
N THR A 497 -12.45 -20.37 13.45
CA THR A 497 -12.11 -21.53 12.62
C THR A 497 -13.20 -21.78 11.59
N GLU A 498 -12.81 -22.28 10.42
CA GLU A 498 -13.71 -22.77 9.39
C GLU A 498 -13.14 -24.04 8.73
N MET A 499 -14.00 -24.79 8.05
CA MET A 499 -13.57 -25.98 7.31
C MET A 499 -13.16 -25.58 5.90
N GLY A 500 -11.90 -25.85 5.51
CA GLY A 500 -11.38 -25.65 4.16
C GLY A 500 -11.87 -26.73 3.17
N GLU A 501 -11.62 -26.51 1.88
CA GLU A 501 -12.05 -27.40 0.79
C GLU A 501 -11.55 -28.85 0.95
N GLY A 502 -10.37 -29.05 1.56
CA GLY A 502 -9.80 -30.39 1.84
C GLY A 502 -10.34 -31.06 3.11
N GLY A 503 -11.37 -30.53 3.75
CA GLY A 503 -11.89 -31.02 5.03
C GLY A 503 -10.91 -30.89 6.18
N LYS A 504 -10.01 -29.91 6.13
CA LYS A 504 -9.09 -29.51 7.19
C LYS A 504 -9.53 -28.16 7.76
N VAL A 505 -9.25 -27.95 9.04
CA VAL A 505 -9.56 -26.67 9.70
C VAL A 505 -8.56 -25.59 9.26
N ILE A 506 -9.12 -24.40 9.04
CA ILE A 506 -8.38 -23.16 8.88
C ILE A 506 -8.66 -22.30 10.11
N LEU A 507 -7.62 -21.86 10.80
CA LEU A 507 -7.71 -20.84 11.86
C LEU A 507 -7.45 -19.47 11.25
N ARG A 508 -8.39 -18.53 11.44
CA ARG A 508 -8.30 -17.16 10.89
C ARG A 508 -8.23 -16.11 11.99
N LEU A 509 -7.37 -15.15 11.77
CA LEU A 509 -7.29 -13.88 12.51
C LEU A 509 -7.86 -12.81 11.60
N PHE A 510 -9.13 -12.49 11.74
CA PHE A 510 -9.86 -11.63 10.81
C PHE A 510 -10.01 -10.21 11.33
N CYS A 511 -9.44 -9.25 10.62
CA CYS A 511 -9.59 -7.82 10.89
C CYS A 511 -10.97 -7.35 10.39
N VAL A 512 -11.89 -7.12 11.29
CA VAL A 512 -13.23 -6.62 10.96
C VAL A 512 -13.22 -5.12 10.68
N ASN A 513 -12.46 -4.36 11.46
CA ASN A 513 -12.33 -2.92 11.31
C ASN A 513 -10.86 -2.49 11.26
N PRO A 514 -10.33 -2.10 10.08
CA PRO A 514 -8.92 -1.74 9.93
C PRO A 514 -8.57 -0.32 10.42
N ALA A 515 -9.54 0.49 10.87
CA ALA A 515 -9.34 1.90 11.21
C ALA A 515 -8.19 2.15 12.20
N ALA A 516 -8.06 1.33 13.24
CA ALA A 516 -7.00 1.49 14.24
C ALA A 516 -5.59 1.25 13.65
N ASN A 517 -5.46 0.26 12.77
CA ASN A 517 -4.19 -0.07 12.11
C ASN A 517 -3.80 1.00 11.09
N ILE A 518 -4.74 1.44 10.25
CA ILE A 518 -4.55 2.54 9.29
C ILE A 518 -4.15 3.81 10.04
N HIS A 519 -4.82 4.12 11.15
CA HIS A 519 -4.51 5.30 11.94
C HIS A 519 -3.07 5.30 12.47
N ARG A 520 -2.57 4.16 13.01
CA ARG A 520 -1.18 4.02 13.47
C ARG A 520 -0.16 4.33 12.36
N CYS A 521 -0.44 3.96 11.12
CA CYS A 521 0.41 4.30 9.99
C CYS A 521 0.36 5.79 9.65
N LEU A 522 -0.84 6.39 9.68
CA LEU A 522 -1.03 7.81 9.38
C LEU A 522 -0.47 8.75 10.47
N GLU A 523 -0.34 8.29 11.71
CA GLU A 523 0.35 9.03 12.78
C GLU A 523 1.85 9.25 12.52
N LYS A 524 2.43 8.53 11.56
CA LYS A 524 3.81 8.76 11.09
C LYS A 524 3.96 10.03 10.25
N GLY A 525 2.84 10.63 9.79
CA GLY A 525 2.80 11.88 9.03
C GLY A 525 1.93 12.94 9.68
N LYS A 526 1.69 14.04 8.97
CA LYS A 526 0.96 15.21 9.48
C LYS A 526 -0.53 15.19 9.14
N SER A 527 -0.89 14.80 7.93
CA SER A 527 -2.27 14.91 7.45
C SER A 527 -2.61 13.84 6.43
N ALA A 528 -3.90 13.53 6.29
CA ALA A 528 -4.38 12.59 5.30
C ALA A 528 -5.64 13.08 4.59
N VAL A 529 -5.70 12.88 3.28
CA VAL A 529 -6.82 13.21 2.41
C VAL A 529 -7.34 11.94 1.78
N PHE A 530 -8.50 11.47 2.23
CA PHE A 530 -9.20 10.33 1.65
C PHE A 530 -10.18 10.83 0.59
N PHE A 531 -10.04 10.42 -0.66
CA PHE A 531 -10.94 10.87 -1.70
C PHE A 531 -11.35 9.75 -2.65
N SER A 532 -12.60 9.82 -3.09
CA SER A 532 -13.17 8.90 -4.09
C SER A 532 -14.48 9.43 -4.65
N ALA A 533 -14.92 8.82 -5.74
CA ALA A 533 -16.25 9.06 -6.31
C ALA A 533 -17.39 8.37 -5.54
N THR A 534 -17.07 7.39 -4.70
CA THR A 534 -18.07 6.49 -4.09
C THR A 534 -17.92 6.34 -2.57
N LEU A 535 -17.52 7.41 -1.86
CA LEU A 535 -17.48 7.44 -0.39
C LEU A 535 -18.89 7.67 0.21
N LEU A 536 -19.87 6.87 -0.19
CA LEU A 536 -21.25 6.96 0.27
C LEU A 536 -21.72 5.64 0.93
N PRO A 537 -22.32 5.70 2.13
CA PRO A 537 -22.42 6.86 3.02
C PRO A 537 -21.05 7.21 3.64
N MET A 538 -20.73 8.49 3.76
CA MET A 538 -19.42 8.95 4.25
C MET A 538 -19.11 8.44 5.67
N ASP A 539 -20.09 8.39 6.55
CA ASP A 539 -19.90 7.94 7.92
C ASP A 539 -19.46 6.45 8.02
N TYR A 540 -19.90 5.62 7.07
CA TYR A 540 -19.43 4.24 6.95
C TYR A 540 -17.92 4.20 6.69
N TYR A 541 -17.43 4.96 5.72
CA TYR A 541 -16.00 4.99 5.40
C TYR A 541 -15.16 5.65 6.51
N ARG A 542 -15.68 6.72 7.14
CA ARG A 542 -15.01 7.33 8.30
C ARG A 542 -14.84 6.35 9.45
N ALA A 543 -15.86 5.55 9.75
CA ALA A 543 -15.80 4.54 10.81
C ALA A 543 -14.82 3.40 10.55
N LEU A 544 -14.48 3.15 9.26
CA LEU A 544 -13.61 2.06 8.84
C LEU A 544 -12.17 2.50 8.48
N LEU A 545 -11.94 3.79 8.27
CA LEU A 545 -10.65 4.33 7.82
C LEU A 545 -10.02 5.31 8.82
N SER A 546 -10.76 5.74 9.84
CA SER A 546 -10.27 6.66 10.85
C SER A 546 -10.81 6.33 12.25
N THR A 547 -10.01 6.63 13.27
CA THR A 547 -10.40 6.58 14.68
C THR A 547 -10.76 7.97 15.23
N ARG A 548 -10.55 9.03 14.44
CA ARG A 548 -10.77 10.43 14.86
C ARG A 548 -12.22 10.82 14.65
N LYS A 549 -12.78 11.55 15.61
CA LYS A 549 -14.18 12.03 15.56
C LYS A 549 -14.33 13.40 14.89
N ASP A 550 -13.22 14.14 14.76
CA ASP A 550 -13.17 15.53 14.30
C ASP A 550 -12.66 15.65 12.85
N ASP A 551 -12.67 14.56 12.09
CA ASP A 551 -12.30 14.56 10.68
C ASP A 551 -13.25 15.41 9.85
N TYR A 552 -12.70 16.14 8.89
CA TYR A 552 -13.50 16.91 7.96
C TYR A 552 -14.17 16.02 6.91
N GLY A 553 -15.28 16.51 6.37
CA GLY A 553 -15.98 15.87 5.27
C GLY A 553 -16.43 16.88 4.22
N ILE A 554 -16.14 16.61 2.96
CA ILE A 554 -16.59 17.39 1.82
C ILE A 554 -17.39 16.50 0.89
N TYR A 555 -18.59 16.94 0.58
CA TYR A 555 -19.39 16.42 -0.51
C TYR A 555 -19.43 17.44 -1.64
N VAL A 556 -19.10 17.01 -2.85
CA VAL A 556 -19.16 17.80 -4.06
C VAL A 556 -20.14 17.14 -5.03
N THR A 557 -21.07 17.91 -5.54
CA THR A 557 -22.02 17.46 -6.55
C THR A 557 -21.35 17.33 -7.91
N SER A 558 -21.93 16.52 -8.79
CA SER A 558 -21.46 16.35 -10.16
C SER A 558 -21.55 17.69 -10.93
N PRO A 559 -20.48 18.10 -11.65
CA PRO A 559 -20.51 19.29 -12.49
C PRO A 559 -21.30 19.07 -13.78
N PHE A 560 -21.75 17.87 -14.04
CA PHE A 560 -22.41 17.51 -15.29
C PHE A 560 -23.90 17.85 -15.26
N ARG A 561 -24.41 18.28 -16.39
CA ARG A 561 -25.82 18.69 -16.53
C ARG A 561 -26.73 17.51 -16.34
N GLN A 562 -27.70 17.65 -15.41
CA GLN A 562 -28.67 16.58 -15.13
C GLN A 562 -29.51 16.22 -16.35
N GLU A 563 -29.78 17.20 -17.21
CA GLU A 563 -30.55 17.04 -18.47
C GLU A 563 -29.87 16.13 -19.50
N ASN A 564 -28.57 15.95 -19.43
CA ASN A 564 -27.78 15.08 -20.30
C ASN A 564 -27.85 13.60 -19.90
N ARG A 565 -28.52 13.27 -18.81
CA ARG A 565 -28.70 11.89 -18.37
C ARG A 565 -30.13 11.57 -18.07
N CYS A 566 -30.48 10.29 -18.25
CA CYS A 566 -31.75 9.72 -17.80
C CYS A 566 -31.48 8.57 -16.83
N ILE A 567 -31.96 8.68 -15.60
CA ILE A 567 -31.81 7.61 -14.58
C ILE A 567 -33.19 7.05 -14.28
N LEU A 568 -33.39 5.76 -14.58
CA LEU A 568 -34.67 5.07 -14.33
C LEU A 568 -34.48 3.85 -13.41
N THR A 569 -35.47 3.59 -12.55
CA THR A 569 -35.53 2.41 -11.71
C THR A 569 -36.70 1.51 -12.11
N GLY A 570 -36.42 0.28 -12.53
CA GLY A 570 -37.41 -0.75 -12.79
C GLY A 570 -38.08 -1.24 -11.51
N ARG A 571 -39.41 -1.15 -11.43
CA ARG A 571 -40.16 -1.48 -10.21
C ARG A 571 -40.80 -2.86 -10.24
N ASP A 572 -40.90 -3.49 -11.41
CA ASP A 572 -41.52 -4.79 -11.64
C ASP A 572 -40.50 -5.90 -11.97
N VAL A 573 -39.24 -5.70 -11.60
CA VAL A 573 -38.13 -6.61 -11.85
C VAL A 573 -37.30 -6.81 -10.56
N SER A 574 -36.75 -8.00 -10.35
CA SER A 574 -36.00 -8.35 -9.15
C SER A 574 -34.82 -9.28 -9.45
N SER A 575 -33.69 -9.05 -8.82
CA SER A 575 -32.51 -9.91 -8.88
C SER A 575 -32.41 -10.89 -7.70
N ARG A 576 -33.44 -10.95 -6.82
CA ARG A 576 -33.43 -11.84 -5.63
C ARG A 576 -33.29 -13.29 -6.07
N TYR A 577 -32.45 -14.02 -5.35
CA TYR A 577 -32.19 -15.43 -5.63
C TYR A 577 -33.50 -16.27 -5.67
N THR A 578 -34.45 -15.98 -4.76
CA THR A 578 -35.75 -16.67 -4.67
C THR A 578 -36.69 -16.40 -5.86
N ARG A 579 -36.39 -15.40 -6.71
CA ARG A 579 -37.17 -15.06 -7.89
C ARG A 579 -36.47 -15.42 -9.20
N ARG A 580 -35.22 -15.90 -9.12
CA ARG A 580 -34.47 -16.31 -10.31
C ARG A 580 -35.13 -17.50 -11.00
N GLY A 581 -35.29 -17.39 -12.27
CA GLY A 581 -35.91 -18.35 -13.18
C GLY A 581 -36.29 -17.72 -14.51
N TYR A 582 -36.69 -18.51 -15.45
CA TYR A 582 -36.96 -18.08 -16.85
C TYR A 582 -37.79 -16.82 -16.95
N GLU A 583 -38.92 -16.71 -16.21
CA GLU A 583 -39.80 -15.52 -16.28
C GLU A 583 -39.07 -14.22 -15.89
N GLU A 584 -38.22 -14.27 -14.85
CA GLU A 584 -37.47 -13.10 -14.44
C GLU A 584 -36.30 -12.82 -15.40
N TYR A 585 -35.63 -13.86 -15.91
CA TYR A 585 -34.60 -13.72 -16.93
C TYR A 585 -35.14 -13.12 -18.21
N HIS A 586 -36.30 -13.59 -18.70
CA HIS A 586 -37.00 -13.03 -19.83
C HIS A 586 -37.43 -11.56 -19.62
N ARG A 587 -37.86 -11.21 -18.41
CA ARG A 587 -38.20 -9.82 -18.06
C ARG A 587 -36.98 -8.92 -18.10
N ILE A 588 -35.83 -9.35 -17.53
CA ILE A 588 -34.58 -8.60 -17.58
C ILE A 588 -34.10 -8.46 -19.02
N ALA A 589 -34.09 -9.56 -19.80
CA ALA A 589 -33.72 -9.55 -21.23
C ALA A 589 -34.62 -8.59 -22.04
N SER A 590 -35.95 -8.60 -21.77
CA SER A 590 -36.91 -7.65 -22.40
C SER A 590 -36.56 -6.18 -22.06
N TYR A 591 -36.19 -5.88 -20.80
CA TYR A 591 -35.75 -4.54 -20.42
C TYR A 591 -34.48 -4.11 -21.17
N ILE A 592 -33.49 -5.01 -21.29
CA ILE A 592 -32.26 -4.76 -22.07
C ILE A 592 -32.61 -4.47 -23.51
N ALA A 593 -33.40 -5.33 -24.16
CA ALA A 593 -33.81 -5.19 -25.56
C ALA A 593 -34.53 -3.86 -25.80
N ARG A 594 -35.59 -3.57 -25.03
CA ARG A 594 -36.36 -2.32 -25.16
C ARG A 594 -35.49 -1.09 -24.94
N THR A 595 -34.51 -1.15 -24.04
CA THR A 595 -33.57 -0.06 -23.82
C THR A 595 -32.68 0.16 -25.03
N VAL A 596 -32.06 -0.89 -25.54
CA VAL A 596 -31.13 -0.87 -26.68
C VAL A 596 -31.85 -0.44 -27.96
N TRP A 597 -33.13 -0.77 -28.10
CA TRP A 597 -33.94 -0.40 -29.28
C TRP A 597 -34.33 1.08 -29.32
N THR A 598 -34.23 1.82 -28.20
CA THR A 598 -34.54 3.27 -28.18
C THR A 598 -33.51 4.12 -28.90
N ARG A 599 -32.23 3.70 -28.91
CA ARG A 599 -31.15 4.39 -29.64
C ARG A 599 -30.03 3.39 -29.97
N LYS A 600 -29.53 3.44 -31.21
CA LYS A 600 -28.30 2.74 -31.62
C LYS A 600 -27.10 3.34 -30.90
N GLY A 601 -26.16 2.52 -30.46
CA GLY A 601 -24.92 2.88 -29.75
C GLY A 601 -24.47 1.77 -28.80
N ASN A 602 -23.53 2.06 -27.97
CA ASN A 602 -22.89 1.06 -27.12
C ASN A 602 -23.46 1.09 -25.69
N TYR A 603 -23.71 -0.09 -25.14
CA TYR A 603 -24.29 -0.30 -23.81
C TYR A 603 -23.47 -1.30 -23.02
N MET A 604 -23.37 -1.10 -21.71
CA MET A 604 -22.88 -2.10 -20.78
C MET A 604 -23.99 -2.56 -19.84
N VAL A 605 -24.07 -3.86 -19.62
CA VAL A 605 -25.04 -4.49 -18.70
C VAL A 605 -24.27 -5.18 -17.59
N PHE A 606 -24.49 -4.76 -16.34
CA PHE A 606 -23.75 -5.22 -15.17
C PHE A 606 -24.59 -6.16 -14.31
N PHE A 607 -24.07 -7.36 -14.08
CA PHE A 607 -24.72 -8.43 -13.31
C PHE A 607 -24.01 -8.68 -11.97
N PRO A 608 -24.71 -9.24 -10.94
CA PRO A 608 -24.09 -9.57 -9.66
C PRO A 608 -23.20 -10.83 -9.69
N SER A 609 -23.31 -11.67 -10.74
CA SER A 609 -22.49 -12.88 -10.91
C SER A 609 -22.45 -13.36 -12.34
N TYR A 610 -21.40 -14.12 -12.71
CA TYR A 610 -21.25 -14.73 -14.05
C TYR A 610 -22.45 -15.63 -14.40
N LYS A 611 -22.82 -16.55 -13.52
CA LYS A 611 -23.94 -17.47 -13.77
C LYS A 611 -25.25 -16.74 -14.08
N PHE A 612 -25.57 -15.69 -13.35
CA PHE A 612 -26.78 -14.91 -13.60
C PHE A 612 -26.70 -14.12 -14.93
N MET A 613 -25.51 -13.66 -15.28
CA MET A 613 -25.23 -13.01 -16.56
C MET A 613 -25.45 -13.98 -17.72
N GLU A 614 -24.88 -15.16 -17.63
CA GLU A 614 -25.00 -16.23 -18.65
C GLU A 614 -26.45 -16.66 -18.86
N ASP A 615 -27.21 -16.89 -17.77
CA ASP A 615 -28.62 -17.30 -17.82
C ASP A 615 -29.50 -16.22 -18.52
N VAL A 616 -29.25 -14.95 -18.28
CA VAL A 616 -29.99 -13.84 -18.94
C VAL A 616 -29.51 -13.63 -20.36
N LEU A 617 -28.21 -13.75 -20.64
CA LEU A 617 -27.64 -13.61 -21.97
C LEU A 617 -28.21 -14.69 -22.91
N GLU A 618 -28.30 -15.95 -22.46
CA GLU A 618 -28.89 -17.02 -23.22
C GLU A 618 -30.36 -16.71 -23.66
N VAL A 619 -31.17 -16.20 -22.75
CA VAL A 619 -32.55 -15.77 -23.06
C VAL A 619 -32.54 -14.58 -24.01
N TYR A 620 -31.65 -13.61 -23.84
CA TYR A 620 -31.52 -12.45 -24.68
C TYR A 620 -31.18 -12.83 -26.14
N GLU A 621 -30.16 -13.69 -26.31
CA GLU A 621 -29.72 -14.15 -27.64
C GLU A 621 -30.78 -14.98 -28.35
N ASN A 622 -31.51 -15.83 -27.62
CA ASN A 622 -32.53 -16.70 -28.21
C ASN A 622 -33.83 -15.97 -28.62
N GLU A 623 -34.21 -14.91 -27.87
CA GLU A 623 -35.56 -14.32 -28.04
C GLU A 623 -35.56 -12.84 -28.46
N PHE A 624 -34.47 -12.11 -28.20
CA PHE A 624 -34.39 -10.65 -28.41
C PHE A 624 -33.24 -10.21 -29.31
N SER A 625 -32.43 -11.16 -29.80
CA SER A 625 -31.31 -10.80 -30.68
C SER A 625 -31.84 -10.15 -31.99
N ALA A 626 -31.09 -9.14 -32.43
CA ALA A 626 -31.37 -8.46 -33.70
C ALA A 626 -30.06 -8.37 -34.49
N GLU A 627 -30.12 -8.52 -35.83
CA GLU A 627 -28.96 -8.53 -36.72
C GLU A 627 -28.06 -7.29 -36.57
N TRP A 628 -28.62 -6.17 -36.14
CA TRP A 628 -27.91 -4.90 -35.93
C TRP A 628 -27.37 -4.70 -34.49
N VAL A 629 -27.55 -5.69 -33.61
CA VAL A 629 -27.04 -5.69 -32.23
C VAL A 629 -26.03 -6.80 -32.09
N ARG A 630 -24.81 -6.42 -31.71
CA ARG A 630 -23.73 -7.37 -31.38
C ARG A 630 -23.60 -7.47 -29.87
N CYS A 631 -23.50 -8.69 -29.36
CA CYS A 631 -23.26 -8.96 -27.94
C CYS A 631 -21.85 -9.46 -27.74
N ILE A 632 -21.21 -8.98 -26.68
CA ILE A 632 -19.94 -9.51 -26.13
C ILE A 632 -20.10 -9.71 -24.64
N SER A 633 -19.39 -10.69 -24.07
CA SER A 633 -19.50 -10.99 -22.64
C SER A 633 -18.14 -11.11 -21.97
N GLN A 634 -18.06 -10.65 -20.71
CA GLN A 634 -16.92 -10.85 -19.87
C GLN A 634 -16.81 -12.31 -19.45
N THR A 635 -15.63 -12.93 -19.60
CA THR A 635 -15.35 -14.28 -19.12
C THR A 635 -14.59 -14.24 -17.78
N SER A 636 -14.71 -15.33 -17.02
CA SER A 636 -13.93 -15.49 -15.77
C SER A 636 -12.45 -15.67 -16.10
N GLY A 637 -11.58 -14.93 -15.44
CA GLY A 637 -10.12 -15.07 -15.59
C GLY A 637 -9.51 -14.35 -16.80
N MET A 638 -10.24 -13.39 -17.43
CA MET A 638 -9.67 -12.52 -18.46
C MET A 638 -8.35 -11.88 -18.02
N ASN A 639 -7.30 -12.04 -18.84
CA ASN A 639 -6.01 -11.36 -18.67
C ASN A 639 -6.08 -9.89 -19.16
N GLU A 640 -5.00 -9.12 -18.96
CA GLU A 640 -4.98 -7.69 -19.32
C GLU A 640 -5.15 -7.46 -20.82
N ARG A 641 -4.59 -8.31 -21.67
CA ARG A 641 -4.74 -8.21 -23.13
C ARG A 641 -6.18 -8.46 -23.58
N GLU A 642 -6.83 -9.49 -23.06
CA GLU A 642 -8.24 -9.80 -23.37
C GLU A 642 -9.17 -8.67 -22.91
N LYS A 643 -8.83 -8.02 -21.81
CA LYS A 643 -9.53 -6.83 -21.33
C LYS A 643 -9.36 -5.66 -22.28
N GLU A 644 -8.15 -5.40 -22.78
CA GLU A 644 -7.89 -4.35 -23.77
C GLU A 644 -8.67 -4.63 -25.07
N GLU A 645 -8.61 -5.84 -25.59
CA GLU A 645 -9.35 -6.28 -26.78
C GLU A 645 -10.89 -6.07 -26.60
N PHE A 646 -11.43 -6.41 -25.43
CA PHE A 646 -12.83 -6.17 -25.10
C PHE A 646 -13.20 -4.67 -25.12
N LEU A 647 -12.34 -3.80 -24.63
CA LEU A 647 -12.58 -2.35 -24.61
C LEU A 647 -12.40 -1.70 -25.99
N GLU A 648 -11.49 -2.21 -26.82
CA GLU A 648 -11.29 -1.76 -28.19
C GLU A 648 -12.54 -1.94 -29.03
N GLU A 649 -13.33 -2.99 -28.78
CA GLU A 649 -14.60 -3.23 -29.46
C GLU A 649 -15.60 -2.07 -29.30
N PHE A 650 -15.61 -1.40 -28.13
CA PHE A 650 -16.44 -0.20 -27.89
C PHE A 650 -15.97 1.02 -28.69
N SER A 651 -14.72 1.05 -29.08
CA SER A 651 -14.13 2.13 -29.88
C SER A 651 -14.29 1.88 -31.38
N ALA A 652 -14.31 0.61 -31.81
CA ALA A 652 -14.35 0.18 -33.20
C ALA A 652 -15.77 -0.08 -33.74
N SER A 653 -16.80 -0.10 -32.88
CA SER A 653 -18.17 -0.48 -33.27
C SER A 653 -18.81 0.56 -34.16
N GLU A 654 -19.19 0.15 -35.38
CA GLU A 654 -20.01 0.94 -36.33
C GLU A 654 -21.52 0.73 -36.13
N GLY A 655 -21.93 -0.06 -35.14
CA GLY A 655 -23.32 -0.46 -34.88
C GLY A 655 -23.76 -0.27 -33.45
N THR A 656 -24.56 -1.21 -32.98
CA THR A 656 -24.92 -1.30 -31.57
C THR A 656 -24.18 -2.46 -30.91
N LEU A 657 -23.44 -2.16 -29.86
CA LEU A 657 -22.71 -3.12 -29.08
C LEU A 657 -23.28 -3.21 -27.66
N VAL A 658 -23.54 -4.41 -27.19
CA VAL A 658 -23.96 -4.66 -25.81
C VAL A 658 -22.91 -5.53 -25.11
N GLY A 659 -22.19 -4.97 -24.15
CA GLY A 659 -21.22 -5.68 -23.34
C GLY A 659 -21.86 -6.19 -22.04
N PHE A 660 -21.86 -7.50 -21.85
CA PHE A 660 -22.33 -8.14 -20.61
C PHE A 660 -21.18 -8.31 -19.65
N CYS A 661 -21.27 -7.69 -18.48
CA CYS A 661 -20.19 -7.61 -17.49
C CYS A 661 -20.67 -7.97 -16.08
N VAL A 662 -19.73 -8.24 -15.17
CA VAL A 662 -20.03 -8.49 -13.76
C VAL A 662 -19.66 -7.28 -12.89
N MET A 663 -20.56 -6.89 -11.98
CA MET A 663 -20.33 -5.80 -11.02
C MET A 663 -19.16 -6.10 -10.08
N GLY A 664 -18.28 -5.10 -9.88
CA GLY A 664 -17.06 -5.27 -9.11
C GLY A 664 -15.95 -6.07 -9.81
N GLY A 665 -16.18 -6.47 -11.08
CA GLY A 665 -15.18 -7.04 -11.97
C GLY A 665 -14.32 -5.97 -12.65
N ILE A 666 -13.44 -6.42 -13.55
CA ILE A 666 -12.41 -5.60 -14.23
C ILE A 666 -12.97 -4.44 -15.06
N PHE A 667 -14.26 -4.48 -15.44
CA PHE A 667 -14.93 -3.43 -16.21
C PHE A 667 -15.78 -2.47 -15.35
N SER A 668 -15.92 -2.73 -14.05
CA SER A 668 -16.64 -1.82 -13.15
C SER A 668 -15.80 -0.62 -12.74
N GLU A 669 -14.47 -0.72 -12.86
CA GLU A 669 -13.52 0.32 -12.46
C GLU A 669 -12.38 0.44 -13.49
N GLY A 670 -11.79 1.64 -13.58
CA GLY A 670 -10.56 1.87 -14.35
C GLY A 670 -10.71 1.80 -15.87
N ILE A 671 -11.93 1.96 -16.41
CA ILE A 671 -12.17 2.09 -17.86
C ILE A 671 -12.60 3.52 -18.18
N ASP A 672 -12.22 4.01 -19.36
CA ASP A 672 -12.55 5.33 -19.84
C ASP A 672 -13.13 5.27 -21.25
N LEU A 673 -14.47 5.18 -21.32
CA LEU A 673 -15.25 5.16 -22.55
C LEU A 673 -16.06 6.45 -22.66
N MET A 674 -15.45 7.51 -23.19
CA MET A 674 -16.06 8.84 -23.33
C MET A 674 -16.94 8.95 -24.58
N GLY A 675 -17.92 9.83 -24.51
CA GLY A 675 -18.79 10.17 -25.65
C GLY A 675 -19.65 9.01 -26.13
N GLU A 676 -19.76 8.84 -27.43
CA GLU A 676 -20.55 7.78 -28.04
C GLU A 676 -20.00 6.36 -27.83
N LYS A 677 -18.80 6.21 -27.22
CA LYS A 677 -18.25 4.88 -26.90
C LYS A 677 -19.08 4.14 -25.87
N LEU A 678 -19.82 4.86 -25.00
CA LEU A 678 -20.73 4.25 -24.02
C LEU A 678 -21.90 5.20 -23.72
N ILE A 679 -23.08 4.91 -24.25
CA ILE A 679 -24.29 5.74 -24.08
C ILE A 679 -25.25 5.20 -23.02
N GLY A 680 -25.02 4.01 -22.48
CA GLY A 680 -25.91 3.44 -21.48
C GLY A 680 -25.29 2.40 -20.57
N ALA A 681 -25.67 2.43 -19.30
CA ALA A 681 -25.39 1.38 -18.33
C ALA A 681 -26.68 0.82 -17.75
N ILE A 682 -26.82 -0.49 -17.81
CA ILE A 682 -27.96 -1.24 -17.28
C ILE A 682 -27.41 -2.06 -16.10
N ILE A 683 -27.92 -1.80 -14.89
CA ILE A 683 -27.40 -2.41 -13.66
C ILE A 683 -28.45 -3.33 -13.06
N ILE A 684 -28.14 -4.61 -13.01
CA ILE A 684 -29.06 -5.65 -12.59
C ILE A 684 -28.75 -6.04 -11.14
N GLY A 685 -29.69 -5.67 -10.26
CA GLY A 685 -29.59 -5.96 -8.85
C GLY A 685 -28.75 -4.97 -8.04
N THR A 686 -28.79 -5.14 -6.75
CA THR A 686 -28.21 -4.20 -5.76
C THR A 686 -26.75 -4.48 -5.42
N GLY A 687 -26.04 -5.28 -6.21
CA GLY A 687 -24.62 -5.53 -6.06
C GLY A 687 -24.18 -6.24 -4.77
N LEU A 688 -25.11 -6.81 -3.99
CA LEU A 688 -24.80 -7.45 -2.73
C LEU A 688 -23.69 -8.49 -2.90
N PRO A 689 -22.66 -8.48 -2.05
CA PRO A 689 -21.67 -9.54 -2.00
C PRO A 689 -22.29 -10.92 -1.76
N GLN A 690 -21.60 -11.96 -2.17
CA GLN A 690 -22.02 -13.32 -1.90
C GLN A 690 -22.04 -13.58 -0.37
N ILE A 691 -22.99 -14.40 0.06
CA ILE A 691 -23.05 -14.85 1.45
C ILE A 691 -21.84 -15.74 1.72
N GLY A 692 -21.18 -15.51 2.84
CA GLY A 692 -20.02 -16.29 3.28
C GLY A 692 -19.69 -16.01 4.75
N THR A 693 -18.84 -16.85 5.33
CA THR A 693 -18.48 -16.80 6.76
C THR A 693 -18.03 -15.41 7.20
N GLU A 694 -17.09 -14.81 6.50
CA GLU A 694 -16.56 -13.47 6.83
C GLU A 694 -17.67 -12.40 6.80
N ARG A 695 -18.57 -12.44 5.83
CA ARG A 695 -19.68 -11.48 5.73
C ARG A 695 -20.70 -11.64 6.87
N GLU A 696 -20.96 -12.87 7.31
CA GLU A 696 -21.82 -13.12 8.47
C GLU A 696 -21.14 -12.72 9.77
N ILE A 697 -19.83 -12.92 9.91
CA ILE A 697 -19.04 -12.40 11.04
C ILE A 697 -19.10 -10.88 11.08
N LEU A 698 -18.88 -10.19 9.93
CA LEU A 698 -19.01 -8.75 9.82
C LEU A 698 -20.40 -8.28 10.26
N ARG A 699 -21.47 -8.92 9.77
CA ARG A 699 -22.84 -8.58 10.13
C ARG A 699 -23.05 -8.69 11.64
N GLN A 700 -22.71 -9.83 12.24
CA GLN A 700 -22.86 -10.08 13.67
C GLN A 700 -22.03 -9.12 14.53
N TYR A 701 -20.82 -8.79 14.10
CA TYR A 701 -19.95 -7.85 14.81
C TYR A 701 -20.59 -6.46 14.89
N TYR A 702 -21.09 -5.93 13.75
CA TYR A 702 -21.69 -4.60 13.71
C TYR A 702 -23.06 -4.56 14.38
N ASP A 703 -23.87 -5.63 14.30
CA ASP A 703 -25.10 -5.77 15.08
C ASP A 703 -24.82 -5.68 16.60
N LYS A 704 -23.75 -6.33 17.09
CA LYS A 704 -23.31 -6.21 18.49
C LYS A 704 -22.82 -4.80 18.88
N LYS A 705 -22.28 -4.04 17.94
CA LYS A 705 -21.88 -2.63 18.13
C LYS A 705 -23.09 -1.66 18.09
N GLY A 706 -24.29 -2.14 17.84
CA GLY A 706 -25.54 -1.35 17.85
C GLY A 706 -25.82 -0.60 16.55
N VAL A 707 -25.16 -0.96 15.44
CA VAL A 707 -25.45 -0.48 14.08
C VAL A 707 -26.03 -1.62 13.24
N ASN A 708 -26.66 -1.29 12.11
CA ASN A 708 -27.22 -2.33 11.24
C ASN A 708 -26.09 -3.11 10.55
N GLY A 709 -25.80 -4.31 11.02
CA GLY A 709 -24.73 -5.14 10.48
C GLY A 709 -24.96 -5.55 9.03
N PHE A 710 -26.21 -5.69 8.57
CA PHE A 710 -26.51 -5.97 7.16
C PHE A 710 -26.09 -4.81 6.24
N ASP A 711 -26.18 -3.57 6.70
CA ASP A 711 -25.73 -2.40 5.95
C ASP A 711 -24.22 -2.44 5.75
N TYR A 712 -23.47 -2.74 6.83
CA TYR A 712 -22.01 -2.78 6.81
C TYR A 712 -21.44 -3.97 6.02
N ALA A 713 -22.06 -5.14 6.13
CA ALA A 713 -21.55 -6.36 5.49
C ALA A 713 -21.97 -6.48 4.02
N TYR A 714 -23.15 -5.97 3.66
CA TYR A 714 -23.78 -6.25 2.37
C TYR A 714 -24.23 -5.00 1.61
N ARG A 715 -25.05 -4.12 2.22
CA ARG A 715 -25.73 -3.06 1.49
C ARG A 715 -24.78 -1.96 1.01
N TYR A 716 -23.93 -1.43 1.89
CA TYR A 716 -22.98 -0.38 1.52
C TYR A 716 -21.94 -0.85 0.51
N PRO A 717 -21.27 -2.01 0.70
CA PRO A 717 -20.40 -2.57 -0.33
C PRO A 717 -21.10 -2.83 -1.66
N GLY A 718 -22.37 -3.30 -1.62
CA GLY A 718 -23.16 -3.52 -2.81
C GLY A 718 -23.46 -2.22 -3.58
N MET A 719 -23.91 -1.20 -2.87
CA MET A 719 -24.20 0.10 -3.46
C MET A 719 -22.95 0.77 -4.04
N ASN A 720 -21.79 0.58 -3.44
CA ASN A 720 -20.53 1.05 -3.99
C ASN A 720 -20.30 0.49 -5.40
N LYS A 721 -20.46 -0.82 -5.59
CA LYS A 721 -20.35 -1.47 -6.91
C LYS A 721 -21.37 -0.92 -7.93
N VAL A 722 -22.62 -0.69 -7.48
CA VAL A 722 -23.67 -0.09 -8.31
C VAL A 722 -23.29 1.31 -8.79
N LEU A 723 -22.84 2.18 -7.87
CA LEU A 723 -22.42 3.55 -8.17
C LEU A 723 -21.19 3.62 -9.07
N GLN A 724 -20.23 2.72 -8.89
CA GLN A 724 -19.06 2.60 -9.75
C GLN A 724 -19.43 2.22 -11.19
N SER A 725 -20.29 1.19 -11.35
CA SER A 725 -20.77 0.74 -12.65
C SER A 725 -21.58 1.84 -13.37
N ALA A 726 -22.44 2.53 -12.63
CA ALA A 726 -23.24 3.63 -13.17
C ALA A 726 -22.40 4.86 -13.55
N GLY A 727 -21.33 5.14 -12.82
CA GLY A 727 -20.42 6.25 -13.07
C GLY A 727 -19.59 6.15 -14.36
N ARG A 728 -19.79 5.12 -15.18
CA ARG A 728 -19.09 4.92 -16.46
C ARG A 728 -19.68 5.73 -17.62
N VAL A 729 -20.95 6.10 -17.55
CA VAL A 729 -21.71 6.67 -18.67
C VAL A 729 -21.44 8.16 -18.88
N ILE A 730 -21.36 8.95 -17.80
CA ILE A 730 -21.18 10.41 -17.89
C ILE A 730 -19.80 10.76 -17.32
N ARG A 731 -18.88 11.18 -18.18
CA ARG A 731 -17.47 11.46 -17.87
C ARG A 731 -17.06 12.88 -18.22
N THR A 732 -17.73 13.48 -19.22
CA THR A 732 -17.50 14.84 -19.70
C THR A 732 -18.80 15.67 -19.63
N GLN A 733 -18.71 16.97 -19.91
CA GLN A 733 -19.87 17.87 -19.94
C GLN A 733 -20.77 17.62 -21.15
N GLU A 734 -20.19 17.10 -22.19
CA GLU A 734 -20.85 16.80 -23.47
C GLU A 734 -21.51 15.42 -23.49
N ASP A 735 -21.10 14.50 -22.61
CA ASP A 735 -21.62 13.14 -22.57
C ASP A 735 -23.15 13.15 -22.31
N THR A 736 -23.83 12.30 -23.04
CA THR A 736 -25.25 12.05 -22.87
C THR A 736 -25.52 10.57 -22.76
N GLY A 737 -26.37 10.17 -21.81
CA GLY A 737 -26.60 8.75 -21.64
C GLY A 737 -27.65 8.36 -20.62
N ILE A 738 -27.88 7.07 -20.52
CA ILE A 738 -28.92 6.49 -19.68
C ILE A 738 -28.30 5.57 -18.61
N ILE A 739 -28.91 5.55 -17.43
CA ILE A 739 -28.59 4.63 -16.33
C ILE A 739 -29.90 3.95 -15.94
N LEU A 740 -29.99 2.64 -16.16
CA LEU A 740 -31.17 1.85 -15.84
C LEU A 740 -30.85 0.90 -14.66
N LEU A 741 -31.56 1.08 -13.56
CA LEU A 741 -31.39 0.29 -12.34
C LEU A 741 -32.50 -0.76 -12.27
N LEU A 742 -32.18 -2.01 -12.51
CA LEU A 742 -33.13 -3.11 -12.59
C LEU A 742 -33.18 -3.91 -11.28
N ASP A 743 -33.84 -3.35 -10.29
CA ASP A 743 -34.28 -4.06 -9.07
C ASP A 743 -35.29 -3.21 -8.30
N GLU A 744 -36.42 -3.81 -7.89
CA GLU A 744 -37.46 -3.15 -7.10
C GLU A 744 -36.97 -2.54 -5.78
N ARG A 745 -35.89 -3.08 -5.18
CA ARG A 745 -35.31 -2.63 -3.91
C ARG A 745 -34.77 -1.22 -3.99
N PHE A 746 -34.30 -0.74 -5.16
CA PHE A 746 -33.81 0.62 -5.33
C PHE A 746 -34.85 1.70 -5.06
N ALA A 747 -36.15 1.37 -5.20
CA ALA A 747 -37.26 2.25 -4.87
C ALA A 747 -37.55 2.30 -3.36
N GLY A 748 -37.02 1.37 -2.57
CA GLY A 748 -37.19 1.28 -1.13
C GLY A 748 -36.44 2.37 -0.34
N LYS A 749 -36.95 2.66 0.88
CA LYS A 749 -36.34 3.69 1.75
C LYS A 749 -34.87 3.40 2.07
N ASP A 750 -34.52 2.14 2.25
CA ASP A 750 -33.18 1.69 2.65
C ASP A 750 -32.08 1.96 1.61
N TYR A 751 -32.45 2.03 0.35
CA TYR A 751 -31.54 2.31 -0.76
C TYR A 751 -31.60 3.77 -1.22
N ARG A 752 -32.76 4.44 -1.04
CA ARG A 752 -32.98 5.79 -1.56
C ARG A 752 -31.94 6.80 -1.06
N ASN A 753 -31.51 6.69 0.19
CA ASN A 753 -30.54 7.59 0.82
C ASN A 753 -29.06 7.25 0.49
N LEU A 754 -28.82 6.16 -0.24
CA LEU A 754 -27.47 5.72 -0.62
C LEU A 754 -27.08 6.22 -2.02
N PHE A 755 -28.00 6.86 -2.73
CA PHE A 755 -27.70 7.48 -4.02
C PHE A 755 -27.08 8.87 -3.83
N PRO A 756 -26.23 9.31 -4.77
CA PRO A 756 -25.74 10.69 -4.79
C PRO A 756 -26.88 11.71 -4.79
N ALA A 757 -26.70 12.84 -4.11
CA ALA A 757 -27.73 13.87 -3.97
C ALA A 757 -28.19 14.40 -5.35
N GLU A 758 -27.29 14.46 -6.31
CA GLU A 758 -27.56 14.86 -7.69
C GLU A 758 -28.44 13.85 -8.49
N TRP A 759 -28.70 12.66 -7.95
CA TRP A 759 -29.62 11.68 -8.54
C TRP A 759 -31.07 11.85 -8.05
N SER A 760 -31.39 13.02 -7.52
CA SER A 760 -32.75 13.33 -7.03
C SER A 760 -33.81 13.35 -8.15
N ASP A 761 -33.40 13.51 -9.41
CA ASP A 761 -34.23 13.47 -10.63
C ASP A 761 -34.55 12.04 -11.12
N ARG A 762 -34.07 11.00 -10.40
CA ARG A 762 -34.28 9.59 -10.75
C ARG A 762 -35.77 9.26 -10.88
N GLY A 763 -36.17 8.78 -12.09
CA GLY A 763 -37.50 8.31 -12.38
C GLY A 763 -37.72 6.84 -11.99
N ASN A 764 -38.96 6.40 -12.08
CA ASN A 764 -39.35 5.00 -11.99
C ASN A 764 -39.97 4.55 -13.33
N CYS A 765 -39.72 3.31 -13.73
CA CYS A 765 -40.33 2.70 -14.89
C CYS A 765 -40.84 1.28 -14.59
N THR A 766 -41.64 0.79 -15.49
CA THR A 766 -42.03 -0.62 -15.63
C THR A 766 -41.65 -1.08 -17.04
N LEU A 767 -41.68 -2.38 -17.29
CA LEU A 767 -41.40 -2.92 -18.63
C LEU A 767 -42.26 -2.26 -19.71
N ASN A 768 -43.49 -1.86 -19.39
CA ASN A 768 -44.39 -1.23 -20.34
C ASN A 768 -44.11 0.26 -20.62
N THR A 769 -43.39 0.95 -19.70
CA THR A 769 -43.14 2.40 -19.79
C THR A 769 -41.70 2.78 -20.09
N VAL A 770 -40.75 1.85 -19.98
CA VAL A 770 -39.33 2.14 -20.14
C VAL A 770 -38.98 2.68 -21.54
N GLU A 771 -39.53 2.08 -22.60
CA GLU A 771 -39.26 2.47 -23.96
C GLU A 771 -39.76 3.89 -24.28
N GLU A 772 -40.97 4.24 -23.85
CA GLU A 772 -41.53 5.58 -24.01
C GLU A 772 -40.71 6.64 -23.27
N GLN A 773 -40.32 6.36 -22.01
CA GLN A 773 -39.56 7.30 -21.22
C GLN A 773 -38.14 7.52 -21.77
N LEU A 774 -37.44 6.46 -22.19
CA LEU A 774 -36.13 6.57 -22.82
C LEU A 774 -36.23 7.22 -24.22
N GLY A 775 -37.23 6.89 -25.01
CA GLY A 775 -37.47 7.50 -26.29
C GLY A 775 -37.71 9.01 -26.18
N SER A 776 -38.51 9.44 -25.20
CA SER A 776 -38.74 10.86 -24.91
C SER A 776 -37.44 11.60 -24.50
N PHE A 777 -36.57 10.94 -23.69
CA PHE A 777 -35.25 11.47 -23.38
C PHE A 777 -34.37 11.65 -24.62
N TRP A 778 -34.23 10.63 -25.44
CA TRP A 778 -33.41 10.70 -26.64
C TRP A 778 -33.91 11.68 -27.69
N ASN A 779 -35.23 11.87 -27.82
CA ASN A 779 -35.82 12.87 -28.71
C ASN A 779 -35.45 14.29 -28.24
N ARG A 780 -35.56 14.55 -26.93
CA ARG A 780 -35.14 15.83 -26.34
C ARG A 780 -33.64 16.13 -26.56
N ILE A 781 -32.77 15.12 -26.48
CA ILE A 781 -31.32 15.29 -26.74
C ILE A 781 -31.10 15.62 -28.23
N ARG A 782 -31.82 14.95 -29.17
CA ARG A 782 -31.73 15.25 -30.61
C ARG A 782 -32.21 16.65 -30.98
N GLU A 783 -33.22 17.18 -30.31
CA GLU A 783 -33.73 18.53 -30.54
C GLU A 783 -32.78 19.63 -30.01
N LYS A 784 -31.87 19.28 -29.06
CA LYS A 784 -30.90 20.22 -28.51
C LYS A 784 -29.60 20.33 -29.31
N ASN A 785 -29.21 19.24 -29.99
CA ASN A 785 -28.04 19.16 -30.85
C ASN A 785 -28.42 19.48 -32.31
#